data_ad1889bf975d60394d813b518dbc2ab6
#
_entry.id   ad1889bf975d60394d813b518dbc2ab6
#
_cell.length_a   1.000
_cell.length_b   1.000
_cell.length_c   1.000
_cell.angle_alpha   90.00
_cell.angle_beta   90.00
_cell.angle_gamma   90.00
#
_symmetry.space_group_name_H-M   'P 1'
#
loop_
_entity.id
_entity.type
_entity.pdbx_description
1 polymer ?
#
loop_
_entity_poly.entity_id
_entity_poly.type
_entity_poly.pdbx_seq_one_letter_code
_entity_poly.pdbx_strand_id
1 'polypeptide(L)'
;MHKNKPNKVLDTKLDAVSKSLKQSIKNLDSYTHVRGESLYVDDVNIRQGTFHAVVFDSPKAHGKIKSIDYSKAEALEGVQRIFTYKDVPGENEIGGIIPDEPLFAEDEVHFWGMPIALIVAESEFIARKARGLIDIEIEDLPVITTAKEAKAKGSFINAPRSFSLGDTEKAFADCEYIFEGETFSNGQEHLYIETQGAYAEPLENGNIKVTSSTQGPTAVQKTIAKVLGIAMHKIEVDVTRLGGGFGGKEDQATPWAVMAALATHHLNQSVKLILNRHDDLRMTGKRHPYESTYKIGLSKDLKIIAYQTEFLQNSGAAADLSPAIAERTLFHATNSYYIPNVTTKVLSCKTNLPPNTAFRGFGGPQGMFVIESAIAKAAHEIGVPTRTIQEANLLDENDTFSYGQIAKKVEAKNTWHSAKNIFNIEALEQAVEAFNKNNTSLKKGIAFMPITFGISFTNTPMNHARALVHIYLDGSVGISTAAVEMGQGVNTKMMQIAADVFSIPIEKIKIETTNTTRVANTSPSAASSTADLNGKATLMACNALVERLKIVASEDLKASVKDITLKEESVYINNKKSALTWTELVSKAMLKRVALTENAHYATPEIHFDKTKEKGHPFAYHVYGTAITTTTIDCMRGTYEFESVKIVHDYGKSMSEGIDLGQVEGALIQGIGWMTMEEIAYNKDGKLLSNALSTYKVPDIFSVPKTVEVIPVETEGNDMAILKSKAVGEPPLMYGIGAYFALQNAIKAFNPNYDMQFNAPMTPEKVLMSLYKKA
;
A
#
# COMPACT_ATOMS: atom_id res chain seq x y z
N MET A 1 -28.95 13.07 8.18
CA MET A 1 -28.63 11.90 7.31
C MET A 1 -29.31 12.11 5.98
N HIS A 2 -28.62 12.65 4.98
CA HIS A 2 -29.12 12.72 3.61
C HIS A 2 -28.86 11.37 2.95
N LYS A 3 -29.93 10.65 2.65
CA LYS A 3 -29.87 9.46 1.79
C LYS A 3 -29.58 9.92 0.36
N ASN A 4 -28.33 9.83 -0.08
CA ASN A 4 -27.98 9.95 -1.49
C ASN A 4 -28.60 8.76 -2.25
N LYS A 5 -29.60 9.03 -3.09
CA LYS A 5 -30.11 8.04 -4.04
C LYS A 5 -29.02 7.73 -5.06
N PRO A 6 -28.76 6.48 -5.41
CA PRO A 6 -27.79 6.13 -6.45
C PRO A 6 -28.17 6.80 -7.77
N ASN A 7 -27.20 7.43 -8.42
CA ASN A 7 -27.38 8.14 -9.68
C ASN A 7 -27.50 7.11 -10.82
N LYS A 8 -28.73 6.69 -11.15
CA LYS A 8 -29.05 5.78 -12.28
C LYS A 8 -28.54 6.23 -13.66
N VAL A 9 -28.06 7.46 -13.78
CA VAL A 9 -27.54 8.03 -15.04
C VAL A 9 -26.10 7.59 -15.33
N LEU A 10 -25.34 7.12 -14.31
CA LEU A 10 -23.96 6.65 -14.50
C LEU A 10 -23.87 5.31 -15.24
N ASP A 11 -24.80 4.38 -15.01
CA ASP A 11 -24.68 3.00 -15.48
C ASP A 11 -24.82 2.83 -17.00
N THR A 12 -25.68 3.60 -17.65
CA THR A 12 -25.94 3.45 -19.10
C THR A 12 -24.87 4.08 -20.00
N LYS A 13 -24.02 5.00 -19.46
CA LYS A 13 -22.93 5.66 -20.22
C LYS A 13 -21.60 4.94 -20.07
N LEU A 14 -21.40 4.12 -19.04
CA LEU A 14 -20.19 3.34 -18.80
C LEU A 14 -19.90 2.33 -19.93
N ASP A 15 -20.94 1.73 -20.50
CA ASP A 15 -20.80 0.75 -21.57
C ASP A 15 -20.30 1.33 -22.91
N ALA A 16 -20.55 2.62 -23.16
CA ALA A 16 -20.08 3.29 -24.38
C ALA A 16 -18.61 3.68 -24.28
N VAL A 17 -18.15 4.13 -23.09
CA VAL A 17 -16.76 4.52 -22.81
C VAL A 17 -15.84 3.29 -22.81
N SER A 18 -16.31 2.14 -22.31
CA SER A 18 -15.50 0.91 -22.22
C SER A 18 -15.09 0.31 -23.59
N LYS A 19 -15.68 0.76 -24.70
CA LYS A 19 -15.33 0.27 -26.04
C LYS A 19 -14.11 0.96 -26.65
N SER A 20 -13.76 2.18 -26.23
CA SER A 20 -12.63 2.94 -26.75
C SER A 20 -11.32 2.71 -25.98
N LEU A 21 -11.41 2.26 -24.72
CA LEU A 21 -10.26 1.97 -23.85
C LEU A 21 -9.42 0.73 -24.24
N LYS A 22 -9.73 0.08 -25.34
CA LYS A 22 -9.06 -1.17 -25.79
C LYS A 22 -7.58 -0.99 -26.26
N GLN A 23 -7.05 0.22 -26.31
CA GLN A 23 -5.64 0.43 -26.58
C GLN A 23 -4.88 0.63 -25.26
N SER A 24 -3.99 -0.30 -24.93
CA SER A 24 -3.05 -0.17 -23.81
C SER A 24 -2.18 1.06 -24.04
N ILE A 25 -2.46 2.15 -23.32
CA ILE A 25 -1.63 3.36 -23.37
C ILE A 25 -0.42 3.11 -22.47
N LYS A 26 0.78 3.41 -22.98
CA LYS A 26 2.00 3.35 -22.18
C LYS A 26 1.95 4.36 -21.05
N ASN A 27 2.59 4.04 -19.94
CA ASN A 27 2.74 5.00 -18.85
C ASN A 27 3.40 6.29 -19.37
N LEU A 28 2.67 7.40 -19.32
CA LEU A 28 3.11 8.68 -19.89
C LEU A 28 4.28 9.28 -19.13
N ASP A 29 4.35 9.05 -17.81
CA ASP A 29 5.48 9.53 -17.00
C ASP A 29 6.81 8.85 -17.37
N SER A 30 6.78 7.67 -18.00
CA SER A 30 7.99 6.98 -18.43
C SER A 30 8.84 7.80 -19.42
N TYR A 31 8.22 8.63 -20.24
CA TYR A 31 8.94 9.49 -21.18
C TYR A 31 9.79 10.54 -20.44
N THR A 32 9.26 11.16 -19.41
CA THR A 32 9.99 12.15 -18.60
C THR A 32 11.05 11.48 -17.74
N HIS A 33 10.78 10.25 -17.24
CA HIS A 33 11.76 9.49 -16.45
C HIS A 33 13.02 9.17 -17.27
N VAL A 34 12.88 8.58 -18.45
CA VAL A 34 14.05 8.17 -19.26
C VAL A 34 14.81 9.35 -19.85
N ARG A 35 14.23 10.54 -19.88
CA ARG A 35 14.87 11.78 -20.34
C ARG A 35 15.49 12.60 -19.22
N GLY A 36 15.32 12.19 -17.96
CA GLY A 36 15.81 12.93 -16.79
C GLY A 36 15.04 14.24 -16.52
N GLU A 37 13.81 14.34 -17.01
CA GLU A 37 12.94 15.52 -16.85
C GLU A 37 12.00 15.40 -15.65
N SER A 38 11.88 14.21 -15.07
CA SER A 38 11.02 13.98 -13.90
C SER A 38 11.63 14.60 -12.65
N LEU A 39 10.83 15.38 -11.94
CA LEU A 39 11.24 16.06 -10.71
C LEU A 39 10.69 15.32 -9.49
N TYR A 40 11.54 15.12 -8.49
CA TYR A 40 11.23 14.62 -7.15
C TYR A 40 11.49 15.73 -6.13
N VAL A 41 11.21 15.50 -4.86
CA VAL A 41 11.36 16.55 -3.83
C VAL A 41 12.80 17.08 -3.76
N ASP A 42 13.78 16.20 -3.94
CA ASP A 42 15.20 16.63 -3.92
C ASP A 42 15.63 17.43 -5.17
N ASP A 43 14.88 17.31 -6.28
CA ASP A 43 15.17 17.95 -7.56
C ASP A 43 14.48 19.33 -7.73
N VAL A 44 13.58 19.72 -6.82
CA VAL A 44 12.87 21.00 -6.96
C VAL A 44 13.84 22.18 -6.88
N ASN A 45 13.59 23.18 -7.72
CA ASN A 45 14.34 24.43 -7.68
C ASN A 45 14.16 25.13 -6.34
N ILE A 46 15.22 25.20 -5.54
CA ILE A 46 15.21 25.87 -4.24
C ILE A 46 15.52 27.36 -4.39
N ARG A 47 14.95 28.19 -3.50
CA ARG A 47 15.26 29.61 -3.45
C ARG A 47 16.70 29.84 -3.02
N GLN A 48 17.31 30.93 -3.50
CA GLN A 48 18.61 31.37 -3.00
C GLN A 48 18.53 31.66 -1.51
N GLY A 49 19.52 31.20 -0.73
CA GLY A 49 19.55 31.33 0.72
C GLY A 49 18.69 30.28 1.45
N THR A 50 18.28 29.21 0.77
CA THR A 50 17.62 28.06 1.40
C THR A 50 18.56 27.41 2.41
N PHE A 51 18.07 27.17 3.62
CA PHE A 51 18.79 26.41 4.65
C PHE A 51 18.53 24.91 4.51
N HIS A 52 19.45 24.12 5.04
CA HIS A 52 19.38 22.67 5.07
C HIS A 52 19.20 22.17 6.50
N ALA A 53 18.33 21.19 6.68
CA ALA A 53 18.04 20.64 7.99
C ALA A 53 18.47 19.18 8.10
N VAL A 54 18.98 18.81 9.27
CA VAL A 54 19.38 17.44 9.65
C VAL A 54 18.82 17.14 11.03
N VAL A 55 18.24 15.95 11.20
CA VAL A 55 17.68 15.51 12.48
C VAL A 55 18.76 14.95 13.38
N PHE A 56 18.79 15.37 14.64
CA PHE A 56 19.50 14.72 15.72
C PHE A 56 18.56 13.73 16.39
N ASP A 57 18.92 12.47 16.39
CA ASP A 57 18.10 11.35 16.82
C ASP A 57 18.70 10.59 18.00
N SER A 58 17.87 9.79 18.67
CA SER A 58 18.27 9.01 19.82
C SER A 58 19.29 7.91 19.48
N PRO A 59 20.41 7.83 20.20
CA PRO A 59 21.35 6.71 20.11
C PRO A 59 20.95 5.52 21.01
N LYS A 60 19.75 5.53 21.59
CA LYS A 60 19.21 4.51 22.49
C LYS A 60 17.79 4.16 22.11
N ALA A 61 17.39 2.91 22.33
CA ALA A 61 16.02 2.47 22.05
C ALA A 61 15.05 2.82 23.18
N HIS A 62 15.49 2.90 24.43
CA HIS A 62 14.63 3.28 25.56
C HIS A 62 15.46 3.90 26.66
N GLY A 63 15.07 5.08 27.11
CA GLY A 63 15.79 5.76 28.20
C GLY A 63 15.30 7.16 28.51
N LYS A 64 15.63 7.65 29.70
CA LYS A 64 15.35 9.02 30.15
C LYS A 64 16.48 9.96 29.79
N ILE A 65 16.15 11.05 29.13
CA ILE A 65 17.09 12.11 28.79
C ILE A 65 17.45 12.85 30.08
N LYS A 66 18.75 12.80 30.47
CA LYS A 66 19.25 13.52 31.65
C LYS A 66 19.73 14.92 31.31
N SER A 67 20.48 15.02 30.23
CA SER A 67 20.99 16.30 29.73
C SER A 67 21.31 16.23 28.24
N ILE A 68 21.24 17.38 27.59
CA ILE A 68 21.67 17.57 26.21
C ILE A 68 22.48 18.89 26.18
N ASP A 69 23.68 18.85 25.60
CA ASP A 69 24.48 20.03 25.38
C ASP A 69 24.62 20.33 23.89
N TYR A 70 23.99 21.41 23.48
CA TYR A 70 24.00 21.91 22.09
C TYR A 70 25.09 22.94 21.83
N SER A 71 25.81 23.44 22.85
CA SER A 71 26.64 24.63 22.79
C SER A 71 27.73 24.58 21.71
N LYS A 72 28.40 23.43 21.52
CA LYS A 72 29.42 23.24 20.48
C LYS A 72 28.81 23.23 19.08
N ALA A 73 27.57 22.68 18.92
CA ALA A 73 26.87 22.63 17.65
C ALA A 73 26.35 24.02 17.26
N GLU A 74 25.77 24.77 18.21
CA GLU A 74 25.30 26.14 18.01
C GLU A 74 26.43 27.11 17.68
N ALA A 75 27.63 26.92 18.27
CA ALA A 75 28.79 27.75 17.99
C ALA A 75 29.45 27.45 16.64
N LEU A 76 29.10 26.41 15.93
CA LEU A 76 29.66 26.09 14.63
C LEU A 76 29.21 27.10 13.58
N GLU A 77 30.16 27.76 12.91
CA GLU A 77 29.87 28.73 11.83
C GLU A 77 28.99 28.12 10.74
N GLY A 78 27.92 28.84 10.35
CA GLY A 78 26.94 28.41 9.38
C GLY A 78 25.74 27.64 9.96
N VAL A 79 25.74 27.29 11.26
CA VAL A 79 24.55 26.84 11.97
C VAL A 79 23.65 28.02 12.25
N GLN A 80 22.38 27.92 11.88
CA GLN A 80 21.42 28.99 12.06
C GLN A 80 20.62 28.84 13.36
N ARG A 81 20.11 27.61 13.59
CA ARG A 81 19.34 27.31 14.80
C ARG A 81 19.21 25.80 15.00
N ILE A 82 19.09 25.37 16.26
CA ILE A 82 18.69 24.04 16.67
C ILE A 82 17.29 24.14 17.27
N PHE A 83 16.34 23.38 16.74
CA PHE A 83 14.94 23.32 17.19
C PHE A 83 14.73 22.05 18.03
N THR A 84 13.94 22.16 19.07
CA THR A 84 13.55 21.09 20.00
C THR A 84 12.04 21.12 20.22
N TYR A 85 11.50 20.21 21.05
CA TYR A 85 10.10 20.25 21.46
C TYR A 85 9.66 21.59 22.04
N LYS A 86 10.59 22.37 22.66
CA LYS A 86 10.33 23.72 23.24
C LYS A 86 10.02 24.78 22.20
N ASP A 87 10.39 24.55 20.97
CA ASP A 87 10.17 25.47 19.85
C ASP A 87 8.88 25.21 19.10
N VAL A 88 8.11 24.18 19.48
CA VAL A 88 6.82 23.85 18.90
C VAL A 88 5.74 24.80 19.40
N PRO A 89 5.13 25.65 18.52
CA PRO A 89 4.16 26.64 18.97
C PRO A 89 2.79 26.07 19.34
N GLY A 90 2.40 24.94 18.72
CA GLY A 90 1.14 24.24 18.94
C GLY A 90 1.33 22.97 19.77
N GLU A 91 0.99 21.82 19.17
CA GLU A 91 1.11 20.52 19.83
C GLU A 91 2.35 19.75 19.30
N ASN A 92 3.20 19.28 20.22
CA ASN A 92 4.33 18.40 19.89
C ASN A 92 3.85 16.96 19.65
N GLU A 93 2.92 16.77 18.69
CA GLU A 93 2.18 15.53 18.50
C GLU A 93 1.80 15.32 17.02
N ILE A 94 2.24 14.22 16.42
CA ILE A 94 2.06 13.91 14.99
C ILE A 94 1.22 12.64 14.73
N GLY A 95 0.84 11.88 15.75
CA GLY A 95 0.06 10.65 15.60
C GLY A 95 -1.27 10.88 14.88
N GLY A 96 -1.50 10.10 13.82
CA GLY A 96 -2.66 10.25 12.94
C GLY A 96 -3.94 9.60 13.48
N ILE A 97 -3.82 8.45 14.13
CA ILE A 97 -4.94 7.65 14.67
C ILE A 97 -5.05 7.80 16.18
N ILE A 98 -3.93 7.65 16.89
CA ILE A 98 -3.81 7.81 18.33
C ILE A 98 -2.77 8.91 18.58
N PRO A 99 -3.01 9.86 19.50
CA PRO A 99 -2.06 10.91 19.83
C PRO A 99 -1.00 10.36 20.80
N ASP A 100 -0.07 9.54 20.29
CA ASP A 100 0.98 8.88 21.08
C ASP A 100 2.38 8.98 20.46
N GLU A 101 2.56 9.87 19.48
CA GLU A 101 3.82 10.06 18.76
C GLU A 101 4.25 11.52 18.75
N PRO A 102 5.18 11.93 19.64
CA PRO A 102 5.71 13.30 19.64
C PRO A 102 6.61 13.56 18.43
N LEU A 103 6.57 14.80 17.90
CA LEU A 103 7.48 15.26 16.84
C LEU A 103 8.94 15.21 17.28
N PHE A 104 9.22 15.66 18.51
CA PHE A 104 10.51 15.58 19.17
C PHE A 104 10.36 14.98 20.56
N ALA A 105 11.31 14.12 20.94
CA ALA A 105 11.38 13.58 22.30
C ALA A 105 11.48 14.72 23.33
N GLU A 106 10.75 14.59 24.44
CA GLU A 106 10.81 15.53 25.56
C GLU A 106 11.76 15.03 26.65
N ASP A 107 11.28 14.12 27.50
CA ASP A 107 12.03 13.61 28.65
C ASP A 107 12.50 12.17 28.46
N GLU A 108 11.93 11.43 27.49
CA GLU A 108 12.16 10.01 27.29
C GLU A 108 12.25 9.67 25.80
N VAL A 109 13.14 8.75 25.45
CA VAL A 109 13.24 8.18 24.11
C VAL A 109 12.67 6.76 24.12
N HIS A 110 11.94 6.40 23.07
CA HIS A 110 11.18 5.16 22.99
C HIS A 110 11.65 4.21 21.89
N PHE A 111 12.51 4.65 20.97
CA PHE A 111 13.15 3.82 19.97
C PHE A 111 14.46 4.43 19.48
N TRP A 112 15.36 3.58 18.98
CA TRP A 112 16.60 4.02 18.36
C TRP A 112 16.33 4.75 17.06
N GLY A 113 16.73 6.00 16.96
CA GLY A 113 16.40 6.87 15.82
C GLY A 113 15.25 7.84 16.07
N MET A 114 14.66 7.88 17.29
CA MET A 114 13.61 8.84 17.64
C MET A 114 14.13 10.27 17.54
N PRO A 115 13.45 11.19 16.80
CA PRO A 115 13.88 12.58 16.70
C PRO A 115 13.92 13.28 18.05
N ILE A 116 15.02 14.00 18.31
CA ILE A 116 15.24 14.81 19.53
C ILE A 116 15.33 16.30 19.19
N ALA A 117 16.04 16.62 18.11
CA ALA A 117 16.22 18.01 17.66
C ALA A 117 16.38 18.10 16.15
N LEU A 118 16.10 19.28 15.60
CA LEU A 118 16.35 19.62 14.21
C LEU A 118 17.42 20.68 14.11
N ILE A 119 18.52 20.38 13.43
CA ILE A 119 19.64 21.29 13.20
C ILE A 119 19.46 21.93 11.84
N VAL A 120 19.41 23.26 11.78
CA VAL A 120 19.26 24.02 10.53
C VAL A 120 20.55 24.83 10.29
N ALA A 121 21.14 24.68 9.10
CA ALA A 121 22.40 25.31 8.73
C ALA A 121 22.39 25.75 7.25
N GLU A 122 23.43 26.52 6.84
CA GLU A 122 23.60 27.01 5.47
C GLU A 122 23.81 25.87 4.45
N SER A 123 24.28 24.71 4.92
CA SER A 123 24.42 23.52 4.09
C SER A 123 24.18 22.24 4.89
N GLU A 124 23.78 21.17 4.18
CA GLU A 124 23.63 19.85 4.79
C GLU A 124 24.93 19.35 5.45
N PHE A 125 26.07 19.65 4.84
CA PHE A 125 27.38 19.28 5.39
C PHE A 125 27.61 19.91 6.77
N ILE A 126 27.31 21.22 6.93
CA ILE A 126 27.46 21.93 8.21
C ILE A 126 26.47 21.35 9.23
N ALA A 127 25.21 21.13 8.86
CA ALA A 127 24.21 20.53 9.74
C ALA A 127 24.61 19.12 10.23
N ARG A 128 25.16 18.28 9.35
CA ARG A 128 25.68 16.95 9.71
C ARG A 128 26.89 17.02 10.64
N LYS A 129 27.79 17.98 10.40
CA LYS A 129 28.94 18.23 11.29
C LYS A 129 28.45 18.68 12.68
N ALA A 130 27.50 19.59 12.73
CA ALA A 130 26.90 20.08 13.98
C ALA A 130 26.22 18.93 14.75
N ARG A 131 25.50 18.02 14.06
CA ARG A 131 24.91 16.81 14.69
C ARG A 131 25.93 15.99 15.48
N GLY A 132 27.13 15.85 14.97
CA GLY A 132 28.20 15.12 15.64
C GLY A 132 28.84 15.86 16.83
N LEU A 133 28.51 17.13 17.10
CA LEU A 133 29.00 17.93 18.20
C LEU A 133 28.02 18.02 19.39
N ILE A 134 26.84 17.45 19.27
CA ILE A 134 25.84 17.41 20.35
C ILE A 134 26.18 16.28 21.30
N ASP A 135 26.31 16.61 22.57
CA ASP A 135 26.51 15.64 23.63
C ASP A 135 25.21 15.37 24.36
N ILE A 136 24.82 14.09 24.52
CA ILE A 136 23.57 13.67 25.19
C ILE A 136 23.87 12.58 26.23
N GLU A 137 23.27 12.73 27.41
CA GLU A 137 23.27 11.71 28.46
C GLU A 137 21.87 11.12 28.61
N ILE A 138 21.77 9.80 28.46
CA ILE A 138 20.50 9.04 28.58
C ILE A 138 20.70 7.94 29.62
N GLU A 139 19.82 7.91 30.62
CA GLU A 139 19.69 6.80 31.55
C GLU A 139 18.93 5.65 30.88
N ASP A 140 19.57 4.49 30.77
CA ASP A 140 19.00 3.33 30.12
C ASP A 140 17.77 2.79 30.87
N LEU A 141 16.71 2.47 30.15
CA LEU A 141 15.53 1.76 30.59
C LEU A 141 15.42 0.39 29.91
N PRO A 142 14.66 -0.56 30.47
CA PRO A 142 14.45 -1.88 29.86
C PRO A 142 13.88 -1.79 28.45
N VAL A 143 14.50 -2.47 27.49
CA VAL A 143 14.09 -2.50 26.07
C VAL A 143 13.23 -3.72 25.80
N ILE A 144 12.13 -3.53 25.06
CA ILE A 144 11.25 -4.59 24.55
C ILE A 144 11.35 -4.57 23.03
N THR A 145 11.74 -5.70 22.41
CA THR A 145 11.90 -5.78 20.95
C THR A 145 10.96 -6.77 20.26
N THR A 146 10.31 -7.67 21.00
CA THR A 146 9.44 -8.70 20.42
C THR A 146 7.99 -8.54 20.88
N ALA A 147 7.06 -8.98 20.03
CA ALA A 147 5.64 -8.93 20.35
C ALA A 147 5.27 -9.91 21.48
N LYS A 148 5.92 -11.07 21.56
CA LYS A 148 5.75 -12.04 22.68
C LYS A 148 6.14 -11.41 24.03
N GLU A 149 7.28 -10.71 24.07
CA GLU A 149 7.73 -10.04 25.30
C GLU A 149 6.78 -8.91 25.69
N ALA A 150 6.34 -8.08 24.73
CA ALA A 150 5.37 -7.01 24.96
C ALA A 150 4.04 -7.56 25.50
N LYS A 151 3.53 -8.67 24.94
CA LYS A 151 2.35 -9.37 25.45
C LYS A 151 2.55 -9.83 26.89
N ALA A 152 3.69 -10.44 27.20
CA ALA A 152 3.99 -10.94 28.56
C ALA A 152 4.05 -9.81 29.59
N LYS A 153 4.45 -8.59 29.18
CA LYS A 153 4.50 -7.38 30.01
C LYS A 153 3.21 -6.55 29.98
N GLY A 154 2.20 -6.96 29.18
CA GLY A 154 0.96 -6.19 29.03
C GLY A 154 1.14 -4.86 28.28
N SER A 155 2.17 -4.73 27.44
CA SER A 155 2.51 -3.53 26.68
C SER A 155 1.79 -3.53 25.33
N PHE A 156 0.72 -2.75 25.18
CA PHE A 156 -0.13 -2.69 24.01
C PHE A 156 -0.37 -1.24 23.57
N ILE A 157 -0.57 -1.05 22.27
CA ILE A 157 -0.98 0.24 21.67
C ILE A 157 -2.47 0.52 21.97
N ASN A 158 -3.31 -0.50 21.80
CA ASN A 158 -4.76 -0.40 21.98
C ASN A 158 -5.34 -1.72 22.48
N ALA A 159 -6.62 -1.73 22.83
CA ALA A 159 -7.32 -2.94 23.23
C ALA A 159 -7.32 -4.00 22.12
N PRO A 160 -7.21 -5.29 22.46
CA PRO A 160 -7.31 -6.38 21.50
C PRO A 160 -8.61 -6.34 20.70
N ARG A 161 -8.55 -6.76 19.42
CA ARG A 161 -9.75 -6.89 18.57
C ARG A 161 -9.94 -8.31 18.12
N SER A 162 -11.19 -8.71 17.87
CA SER A 162 -11.53 -10.08 17.47
C SER A 162 -12.69 -10.10 16.49
N PHE A 163 -12.57 -10.93 15.43
CA PHE A 163 -13.71 -11.27 14.57
C PHE A 163 -14.12 -12.72 14.82
N SER A 164 -15.41 -12.99 14.72
CA SER A 164 -15.96 -14.34 14.92
C SER A 164 -17.09 -14.64 13.94
N LEU A 165 -17.19 -15.89 13.53
CA LEU A 165 -18.31 -16.49 12.79
C LEU A 165 -18.57 -17.88 13.38
N GLY A 166 -19.82 -18.25 13.60
CA GLY A 166 -20.16 -19.54 14.21
C GLY A 166 -19.66 -19.70 15.65
N ASP A 167 -19.35 -20.95 16.03
CA ASP A 167 -18.85 -21.34 17.35
C ASP A 167 -17.66 -22.31 17.20
N THR A 168 -16.45 -21.77 17.29
CA THR A 168 -15.23 -22.54 17.08
C THR A 168 -14.98 -23.58 18.16
N GLU A 169 -15.30 -23.28 19.43
CA GLU A 169 -15.07 -24.22 20.54
C GLU A 169 -15.91 -25.48 20.38
N LYS A 170 -17.19 -25.30 20.07
CA LYS A 170 -18.09 -26.41 19.78
C LYS A 170 -17.68 -27.15 18.51
N ALA A 171 -17.35 -26.44 17.45
CA ALA A 171 -17.03 -27.01 16.15
C ALA A 171 -15.76 -27.85 16.16
N PHE A 172 -14.77 -27.55 17.01
CA PHE A 172 -13.58 -28.38 17.15
C PHE A 172 -13.89 -29.81 17.68
N ALA A 173 -14.95 -29.97 18.45
CA ALA A 173 -15.35 -31.28 18.94
C ALA A 173 -15.85 -32.24 17.82
N ASP A 174 -16.31 -31.65 16.69
CA ASP A 174 -16.84 -32.37 15.55
C ASP A 174 -15.78 -32.62 14.45
N CYS A 175 -14.52 -32.20 14.67
CA CYS A 175 -13.46 -32.34 13.69
C CYS A 175 -12.80 -33.73 13.78
N GLU A 176 -12.54 -34.32 12.61
CA GLU A 176 -11.74 -35.57 12.50
C GLU A 176 -10.26 -35.32 12.76
N TYR A 177 -9.76 -34.19 12.23
CA TYR A 177 -8.36 -33.77 12.34
C TYR A 177 -8.27 -32.41 12.99
N ILE A 178 -7.36 -32.24 13.95
CA ILE A 178 -7.08 -30.95 14.59
C ILE A 178 -5.57 -30.75 14.63
N PHE A 179 -5.11 -29.61 14.14
CA PHE A 179 -3.70 -29.23 14.16
C PHE A 179 -3.52 -27.84 14.76
N GLU A 180 -2.44 -27.67 15.50
CA GLU A 180 -2.04 -26.41 16.10
C GLU A 180 -0.61 -26.06 15.68
N GLY A 181 -0.26 -24.79 15.70
CA GLY A 181 1.08 -24.36 15.39
C GLY A 181 1.30 -22.86 15.61
N GLU A 182 2.53 -22.46 15.36
CA GLU A 182 2.99 -21.08 15.42
C GLU A 182 3.56 -20.65 14.08
N THR A 183 3.48 -19.34 13.81
CA THR A 183 4.13 -18.72 12.65
C THR A 183 4.87 -17.48 13.09
N PHE A 184 5.93 -17.15 12.36
CA PHE A 184 6.61 -15.88 12.42
C PHE A 184 6.76 -15.33 11.00
N SER A 185 6.39 -14.07 10.81
CA SER A 185 6.72 -13.32 9.61
C SER A 185 7.45 -12.04 9.99
N ASN A 186 8.65 -11.85 9.41
CA ASN A 186 9.48 -10.69 9.72
C ASN A 186 8.90 -9.41 9.09
N GLY A 187 9.41 -8.27 9.52
CA GLY A 187 9.21 -6.99 8.86
C GLY A 187 9.78 -6.97 7.45
N GLN A 188 9.46 -5.89 6.71
CA GLN A 188 10.00 -5.61 5.39
C GLN A 188 10.24 -4.11 5.25
N GLU A 189 11.38 -3.72 4.70
CA GLU A 189 11.72 -2.34 4.39
C GLU A 189 11.09 -1.94 3.05
N HIS A 190 10.50 -0.75 2.98
CA HIS A 190 9.91 -0.22 1.74
C HIS A 190 10.94 -0.04 0.63
N LEU A 191 12.12 0.40 1.01
CA LEU A 191 13.27 0.65 0.15
C LEU A 191 12.89 1.43 -1.14
N TYR A 192 11.98 2.37 -1.02
CA TYR A 192 11.69 3.31 -2.11
C TYR A 192 13.00 4.03 -2.52
N ILE A 193 13.17 4.30 -3.82
CA ILE A 193 14.43 4.90 -4.34
C ILE A 193 14.60 6.32 -3.82
N GLU A 194 13.55 7.14 -3.85
CA GLU A 194 13.51 8.45 -3.22
C GLU A 194 13.30 8.28 -1.71
N THR A 195 14.24 8.76 -0.89
CA THR A 195 14.11 8.78 0.57
C THR A 195 13.03 9.77 1.04
N GLN A 196 12.67 9.74 2.31
CA GLN A 196 11.78 10.73 2.92
C GLN A 196 12.38 12.12 2.80
N GLY A 197 11.53 13.11 2.49
CA GLY A 197 11.98 14.48 2.40
C GLY A 197 10.88 15.50 2.21
N ALA A 198 11.23 16.76 2.51
CA ALA A 198 10.37 17.92 2.30
C ALA A 198 11.20 19.18 2.05
N TYR A 199 10.62 20.08 1.27
CA TYR A 199 11.09 21.44 1.07
C TYR A 199 9.97 22.41 1.46
N ALA A 200 10.22 23.29 2.43
CA ALA A 200 9.27 24.28 2.89
C ALA A 200 9.75 25.70 2.55
N GLU A 201 8.83 26.54 2.11
CA GLU A 201 9.12 27.93 1.76
C GLU A 201 8.06 28.90 2.30
N PRO A 202 8.46 30.08 2.81
CA PRO A 202 7.53 31.07 3.27
C PRO A 202 6.84 31.75 2.08
N LEU A 203 5.53 31.97 2.21
CA LEU A 203 4.73 32.73 1.28
C LEU A 203 4.25 34.03 1.95
N GLU A 204 3.58 34.92 1.17
CA GLU A 204 2.99 36.12 1.71
C GLU A 204 1.96 35.85 2.83
N ASN A 205 1.78 36.83 3.71
CA ASN A 205 0.80 36.83 4.80
C ASN A 205 0.97 35.68 5.81
N GLY A 206 2.21 35.18 5.98
CA GLY A 206 2.53 34.10 6.91
C GLY A 206 2.00 32.74 6.47
N ASN A 207 1.75 32.56 5.18
CA ASN A 207 1.46 31.28 4.58
C ASN A 207 2.77 30.50 4.36
N ILE A 208 2.66 29.18 4.29
CA ILE A 208 3.81 28.28 4.05
C ILE A 208 3.41 27.28 2.95
N LYS A 209 4.29 27.11 1.97
CA LYS A 209 4.19 26.04 0.99
C LYS A 209 5.19 24.94 1.35
N VAL A 210 4.74 23.71 1.31
CA VAL A 210 5.56 22.51 1.58
C VAL A 210 5.46 21.56 0.38
N THR A 211 6.57 21.35 -0.31
CA THR A 211 6.70 20.26 -1.27
C THR A 211 7.18 19.05 -0.51
N SER A 212 6.38 17.98 -0.49
CA SER A 212 6.63 16.79 0.34
C SER A 212 6.54 15.50 -0.45
N SER A 213 7.40 14.55 -0.11
CA SER A 213 7.37 13.18 -0.61
C SER A 213 6.32 12.36 0.14
N THR A 214 5.02 12.69 -0.01
CA THR A 214 3.92 12.09 0.76
C THR A 214 2.81 11.48 -0.11
N GLN A 215 2.25 10.36 0.32
CA GLN A 215 1.01 9.77 -0.23
C GLN A 215 -0.25 10.51 0.26
N GLY A 216 -0.16 11.26 1.39
CA GLY A 216 -1.29 11.87 2.09
C GLY A 216 -1.16 13.39 2.30
N PRO A 217 -1.20 14.24 1.26
CA PRO A 217 -0.97 15.68 1.40
C PRO A 217 -1.93 16.38 2.38
N THR A 218 -3.18 15.94 2.48
CA THR A 218 -4.14 16.50 3.44
C THR A 218 -3.78 16.17 4.89
N ALA A 219 -3.27 14.94 5.16
CA ALA A 219 -2.80 14.55 6.50
C ALA A 219 -1.59 15.41 6.91
N VAL A 220 -0.63 15.56 6.02
CA VAL A 220 0.53 16.45 6.22
C VAL A 220 0.10 17.88 6.51
N GLN A 221 -0.81 18.46 5.68
CA GLN A 221 -1.35 19.81 5.89
C GLN A 221 -1.99 19.99 7.26
N LYS A 222 -2.83 19.02 7.68
CA LYS A 222 -3.51 19.01 8.97
C LYS A 222 -2.52 18.99 10.14
N THR A 223 -1.50 18.12 10.04
CA THR A 223 -0.51 17.96 11.12
C THR A 223 0.42 19.16 11.22
N ILE A 224 0.87 19.74 10.09
CA ILE A 224 1.63 21.00 10.12
C ILE A 224 0.82 22.11 10.81
N ALA A 225 -0.46 22.27 10.45
CA ALA A 225 -1.33 23.27 11.06
C ALA A 225 -1.50 23.07 12.57
N LYS A 226 -1.63 21.82 13.02
CA LYS A 226 -1.72 21.43 14.43
C LYS A 226 -0.43 21.77 15.20
N VAL A 227 0.72 21.35 14.69
CA VAL A 227 2.03 21.56 15.33
C VAL A 227 2.43 23.04 15.36
N LEU A 228 2.11 23.80 14.32
CA LEU A 228 2.37 25.24 14.27
C LEU A 228 1.31 26.08 15.00
N GLY A 229 0.17 25.50 15.41
CA GLY A 229 -0.92 26.24 16.03
C GLY A 229 -1.60 27.26 15.10
N ILE A 230 -1.61 27.00 13.79
CA ILE A 230 -2.18 27.91 12.78
C ILE A 230 -3.29 27.23 11.97
N ALA A 231 -4.08 28.02 11.26
CA ALA A 231 -5.20 27.48 10.46
C ALA A 231 -4.70 26.73 9.21
N MET A 232 -5.34 25.61 8.85
CA MET A 232 -4.98 24.77 7.71
C MET A 232 -4.85 25.50 6.37
N HIS A 233 -5.70 26.52 6.14
CA HIS A 233 -5.66 27.30 4.88
C HIS A 233 -4.38 28.12 4.68
N LYS A 234 -3.56 28.29 5.73
CA LYS A 234 -2.24 28.91 5.65
C LYS A 234 -1.15 27.97 5.16
N ILE A 235 -1.44 26.70 5.08
CA ILE A 235 -0.50 25.66 4.63
C ILE A 235 -0.94 25.15 3.26
N GLU A 236 -0.04 25.21 2.30
CA GLU A 236 -0.15 24.55 1.02
C GLU A 236 0.80 23.34 1.01
N VAL A 237 0.27 22.15 0.72
CA VAL A 237 1.09 20.97 0.48
C VAL A 237 1.00 20.60 -0.99
N ASP A 238 2.16 20.50 -1.64
CA ASP A 238 2.31 20.15 -3.05
C ASP A 238 3.12 18.86 -3.19
N VAL A 239 2.65 17.95 -4.04
CA VAL A 239 3.30 16.66 -4.31
C VAL A 239 3.48 16.54 -5.82
N THR A 240 4.71 16.57 -6.28
CA THR A 240 5.03 16.40 -7.71
C THR A 240 4.80 14.96 -8.16
N ARG A 241 5.53 14.05 -7.58
CA ARG A 241 5.46 12.58 -7.67
C ARG A 241 6.35 11.97 -6.60
N LEU A 242 6.23 10.65 -6.38
CA LEU A 242 7.11 9.94 -5.45
C LEU A 242 8.00 8.95 -6.20
N GLY A 243 9.26 8.87 -5.81
CA GLY A 243 10.19 7.82 -6.22
C GLY A 243 9.95 6.50 -5.46
N GLY A 244 8.69 6.03 -5.49
CA GLY A 244 8.18 4.92 -4.68
C GLY A 244 7.55 5.38 -3.37
N GLY A 245 6.58 4.63 -2.88
CA GLY A 245 5.92 4.88 -1.59
C GLY A 245 5.60 3.57 -0.87
N PHE A 246 4.86 2.68 -1.53
CA PHE A 246 4.49 1.34 -1.06
C PHE A 246 3.74 1.29 0.29
N GLY A 247 3.22 2.45 0.76
CA GLY A 247 2.65 2.66 2.09
C GLY A 247 3.58 3.38 3.06
N GLY A 248 4.90 3.36 2.84
CA GLY A 248 5.91 3.97 3.72
C GLY A 248 5.97 5.49 3.69
N LYS A 249 5.18 6.14 2.83
CA LYS A 249 5.06 7.60 2.75
C LYS A 249 3.61 8.06 2.98
N GLU A 250 2.80 7.24 3.62
CA GLU A 250 1.44 7.59 4.03
C GLU A 250 1.50 8.49 5.27
N ASP A 251 1.78 7.98 6.46
CA ASP A 251 1.94 8.76 7.68
C ASP A 251 3.42 9.10 7.96
N GLN A 252 4.35 8.23 7.66
CA GLN A 252 5.79 8.39 7.92
C GLN A 252 6.47 9.54 7.15
N ALA A 253 5.81 10.15 6.16
CA ALA A 253 6.29 11.37 5.51
C ALA A 253 6.01 12.63 6.33
N THR A 254 5.08 12.56 7.28
CA THR A 254 4.57 13.70 8.04
C THR A 254 5.64 14.38 8.90
N PRO A 255 6.44 13.68 9.73
CA PRO A 255 7.40 14.34 10.62
C PRO A 255 8.42 15.22 9.87
N TRP A 256 8.89 14.77 8.72
CA TRP A 256 9.89 15.50 7.91
C TRP A 256 9.31 16.78 7.31
N ALA A 257 8.08 16.72 6.83
CA ALA A 257 7.34 17.89 6.31
C ALA A 257 7.04 18.89 7.43
N VAL A 258 6.62 18.41 8.60
CA VAL A 258 6.35 19.24 9.80
C VAL A 258 7.63 19.93 10.29
N MET A 259 8.75 19.22 10.37
CA MET A 259 10.04 19.79 10.81
C MET A 259 10.52 20.89 9.83
N ALA A 260 10.44 20.65 8.53
CA ALA A 260 10.79 21.66 7.52
C ALA A 260 9.89 22.91 7.65
N ALA A 261 8.57 22.72 7.81
CA ALA A 261 7.62 23.79 7.99
C ALA A 261 7.83 24.57 9.31
N LEU A 262 8.15 23.87 10.41
CA LEU A 262 8.49 24.47 11.71
C LEU A 262 9.69 25.40 11.59
N ALA A 263 10.76 24.93 10.99
CA ALA A 263 11.95 25.74 10.79
C ALA A 263 11.68 26.94 9.89
N THR A 264 10.92 26.75 8.77
CA THR A 264 10.51 27.83 7.88
C THR A 264 9.64 28.88 8.58
N HIS A 265 8.72 28.43 9.45
CA HIS A 265 7.86 29.33 10.23
C HIS A 265 8.66 30.24 11.16
N HIS A 266 9.65 29.71 11.88
CA HIS A 266 10.46 30.47 12.81
C HIS A 266 11.51 31.38 12.14
N LEU A 267 12.14 30.89 11.05
CA LEU A 267 13.24 31.57 10.41
C LEU A 267 12.77 32.55 9.29
N ASN A 268 11.52 32.42 8.85
CA ASN A 268 10.99 33.10 7.68
C ASN A 268 11.91 32.94 6.43
N GLN A 269 12.51 31.75 6.30
CA GLN A 269 13.41 31.34 5.23
C GLN A 269 13.03 29.95 4.73
N SER A 270 13.37 29.66 3.50
CA SER A 270 13.15 28.31 2.96
C SER A 270 14.06 27.29 3.63
N VAL A 271 13.51 26.11 3.91
CA VAL A 271 14.23 25.01 4.55
C VAL A 271 14.02 23.71 3.79
N LYS A 272 15.10 22.99 3.50
CA LYS A 272 15.11 21.68 2.85
C LYS A 272 15.58 20.61 3.83
N LEU A 273 14.80 19.56 3.98
CA LEU A 273 15.13 18.39 4.80
C LEU A 273 14.98 17.14 3.95
N ILE A 274 16.08 16.44 3.67
CA ILE A 274 16.09 15.15 2.95
C ILE A 274 16.86 14.14 3.79
N LEU A 275 16.23 13.02 4.10
CA LEU A 275 16.93 11.94 4.80
C LEU A 275 17.90 11.24 3.84
N ASN A 276 19.12 10.95 4.28
CA ASN A 276 19.92 9.98 3.56
C ASN A 276 19.42 8.55 3.82
N ARG A 277 19.86 7.60 3.02
CA ARG A 277 19.39 6.20 3.12
C ARG A 277 19.60 5.56 4.49
N HIS A 278 20.69 5.85 5.19
CA HIS A 278 20.94 5.28 6.51
C HIS A 278 20.01 5.88 7.58
N ASP A 279 19.76 7.19 7.52
CA ASP A 279 18.84 7.86 8.44
C ASP A 279 17.41 7.39 8.15
N ASP A 280 17.01 7.28 6.88
CA ASP A 280 15.71 6.77 6.46
C ASP A 280 15.46 5.34 6.98
N LEU A 281 16.38 4.40 6.71
CA LEU A 281 16.29 3.02 7.21
C LEU A 281 16.17 2.93 8.74
N ARG A 282 16.85 3.82 9.49
CA ARG A 282 16.90 3.77 10.95
C ARG A 282 15.70 4.44 11.62
N MET A 283 15.19 5.54 11.04
CA MET A 283 14.25 6.43 11.70
C MET A 283 12.80 6.16 11.30
N THR A 284 12.57 5.43 10.20
CA THR A 284 11.22 5.18 9.65
C THR A 284 10.69 3.80 10.01
N GLY A 285 9.36 3.68 9.96
CA GLY A 285 8.65 2.43 10.20
C GLY A 285 8.78 1.41 9.06
N LYS A 286 8.48 0.15 9.37
CA LYS A 286 8.59 -1.01 8.48
C LYS A 286 7.25 -1.73 8.38
N ARG A 287 7.14 -2.74 7.48
CA ARG A 287 6.06 -3.74 7.58
C ARG A 287 6.09 -4.36 8.96
N HIS A 288 4.96 -4.46 9.61
CA HIS A 288 4.85 -5.07 10.93
C HIS A 288 5.32 -6.52 10.93
N PRO A 289 6.27 -6.92 11.79
CA PRO A 289 6.51 -8.32 12.12
C PRO A 289 5.31 -8.90 12.88
N TYR A 290 5.00 -10.18 12.62
CA TYR A 290 3.95 -10.89 13.34
C TYR A 290 4.47 -12.18 13.93
N GLU A 291 4.07 -12.44 15.18
CA GLU A 291 4.18 -13.73 15.86
C GLU A 291 2.76 -14.23 16.09
N SER A 292 2.40 -15.39 15.53
CA SER A 292 1.00 -15.81 15.54
C SER A 292 0.88 -17.29 15.91
N THR A 293 -0.26 -17.63 16.53
CA THR A 293 -0.64 -19.02 16.79
C THR A 293 -1.91 -19.35 16.02
N TYR A 294 -2.06 -20.61 15.64
CA TYR A 294 -3.27 -21.08 14.98
C TYR A 294 -3.70 -22.45 15.48
N LYS A 295 -5.00 -22.71 15.33
CA LYS A 295 -5.64 -24.01 15.47
C LYS A 295 -6.62 -24.19 14.32
N ILE A 296 -6.50 -25.30 13.58
CA ILE A 296 -7.34 -25.63 12.44
C ILE A 296 -7.94 -27.02 12.62
N GLY A 297 -9.23 -27.14 12.36
CA GLY A 297 -9.98 -28.39 12.45
C GLY A 297 -10.63 -28.75 11.12
N LEU A 298 -10.44 -30.02 10.67
CA LEU A 298 -10.97 -30.49 9.40
C LEU A 298 -11.87 -31.72 9.61
N SER A 299 -12.85 -31.88 8.71
CA SER A 299 -13.62 -33.09 8.56
C SER A 299 -12.81 -34.20 7.83
N LYS A 300 -13.34 -35.42 7.81
CA LYS A 300 -12.78 -36.53 7.03
C LYS A 300 -12.67 -36.23 5.54
N ASP A 301 -13.56 -35.38 5.00
CA ASP A 301 -13.57 -34.95 3.59
C ASP A 301 -12.71 -33.69 3.36
N LEU A 302 -11.81 -33.37 4.29
CA LEU A 302 -10.86 -32.25 4.22
C LEU A 302 -11.52 -30.87 4.16
N LYS A 303 -12.78 -30.75 4.60
CA LYS A 303 -13.42 -29.44 4.80
C LYS A 303 -12.92 -28.82 6.10
N ILE A 304 -12.53 -27.56 6.04
CA ILE A 304 -12.15 -26.80 7.22
C ILE A 304 -13.43 -26.44 7.98
N ILE A 305 -13.61 -27.03 9.16
CA ILE A 305 -14.80 -26.87 9.99
C ILE A 305 -14.63 -25.73 10.98
N ALA A 306 -13.43 -25.59 11.54
CA ALA A 306 -13.11 -24.57 12.53
C ALA A 306 -11.70 -24.01 12.33
N TYR A 307 -11.56 -22.70 12.56
CA TYR A 307 -10.27 -22.02 12.54
C TYR A 307 -10.19 -20.98 13.64
N GLN A 308 -9.14 -21.07 14.43
CA GLN A 308 -8.84 -20.10 15.51
C GLN A 308 -7.41 -19.59 15.36
N THR A 309 -7.21 -18.28 15.51
CA THR A 309 -5.87 -17.67 15.45
C THR A 309 -5.75 -16.47 16.36
N GLU A 310 -4.56 -16.31 16.96
CA GLU A 310 -4.15 -15.10 17.66
C GLU A 310 -2.93 -14.51 16.96
N PHE A 311 -3.04 -13.26 16.54
CA PHE A 311 -2.00 -12.48 15.91
C PHE A 311 -1.36 -11.52 16.92
N LEU A 312 -0.04 -11.58 17.09
CA LEU A 312 0.73 -10.59 17.83
C LEU A 312 1.45 -9.72 16.83
N GLN A 313 0.95 -8.49 16.66
CA GLN A 313 1.54 -7.49 15.78
C GLN A 313 2.60 -6.69 16.55
N ASN A 314 3.84 -6.65 16.07
CA ASN A 314 4.84 -5.74 16.61
C ASN A 314 4.60 -4.34 16.03
N SER A 315 4.06 -3.44 16.84
CA SER A 315 3.66 -2.09 16.40
C SER A 315 4.78 -1.05 16.47
N GLY A 316 5.88 -1.37 17.17
CA GLY A 316 6.87 -0.36 17.51
C GLY A 316 6.44 0.52 18.67
N ALA A 317 7.03 1.71 18.80
CA ALA A 317 6.90 2.58 19.96
C ALA A 317 5.63 3.44 19.98
N ALA A 318 4.98 3.63 18.84
CA ALA A 318 3.74 4.40 18.71
C ALA A 318 2.76 3.72 17.77
N ALA A 319 1.53 4.21 17.75
CA ALA A 319 0.43 3.63 16.97
C ALA A 319 0.65 3.70 15.47
N ASP A 320 1.06 4.84 14.93
CA ASP A 320 1.07 5.08 13.48
C ASP A 320 -0.22 4.51 12.84
N LEU A 321 -0.13 3.60 11.88
CA LEU A 321 -1.27 2.90 11.26
C LEU A 321 -1.54 1.50 11.84
N SER A 322 -0.87 1.08 12.90
CA SER A 322 -0.97 -0.27 13.49
C SER A 322 -2.42 -0.72 13.77
N PRO A 323 -3.32 0.12 14.33
CA PRO A 323 -4.70 -0.31 14.60
C PRO A 323 -5.49 -0.65 13.32
N ALA A 324 -5.27 0.08 12.24
CA ALA A 324 -5.94 -0.16 10.96
C ALA A 324 -5.35 -1.39 10.24
N ILE A 325 -4.04 -1.61 10.37
CA ILE A 325 -3.34 -2.79 9.83
C ILE A 325 -3.76 -4.06 10.56
N ALA A 326 -3.88 -4.01 11.89
CA ALA A 326 -4.42 -5.09 12.72
C ALA A 326 -5.85 -5.46 12.29
N GLU A 327 -6.69 -4.45 12.05
CA GLU A 327 -8.05 -4.66 11.54
C GLU A 327 -8.06 -5.38 10.19
N ARG A 328 -7.21 -4.96 9.23
CA ARG A 328 -7.12 -5.61 7.91
C ARG A 328 -6.57 -7.04 8.00
N THR A 329 -5.68 -7.33 8.94
CA THR A 329 -5.23 -8.71 9.21
C THR A 329 -6.43 -9.62 9.54
N LEU A 330 -7.34 -9.15 10.41
CA LEU A 330 -8.56 -9.90 10.74
C LEU A 330 -9.49 -10.10 9.55
N PHE A 331 -9.64 -9.08 8.69
CA PHE A 331 -10.48 -9.17 7.48
C PHE A 331 -9.99 -10.25 6.49
N HIS A 332 -8.67 -10.48 6.43
CA HIS A 332 -8.06 -11.39 5.46
C HIS A 332 -7.53 -12.70 6.10
N ALA A 333 -7.88 -12.96 7.37
CA ALA A 333 -7.39 -14.11 8.11
C ALA A 333 -7.81 -15.47 7.54
N THR A 334 -8.85 -15.52 6.71
CA THR A 334 -9.32 -16.73 6.03
C THR A 334 -8.96 -16.78 4.55
N ASN A 335 -8.25 -15.77 4.03
CA ASN A 335 -7.85 -15.68 2.61
C ASN A 335 -9.00 -16.01 1.64
N SER A 336 -8.80 -16.98 0.74
CA SER A 336 -9.76 -17.42 -0.28
C SER A 336 -10.67 -18.55 0.17
N TYR A 337 -10.77 -18.81 1.48
CA TYR A 337 -11.47 -20.01 1.99
C TYR A 337 -12.72 -19.63 2.76
N TYR A 338 -13.80 -20.39 2.51
CA TYR A 338 -14.96 -20.39 3.36
C TYR A 338 -14.77 -21.32 4.55
N ILE A 339 -14.93 -20.78 5.75
CA ILE A 339 -14.82 -21.50 7.01
C ILE A 339 -16.04 -21.13 7.87
N PRO A 340 -16.90 -22.11 8.22
CA PRO A 340 -18.16 -21.81 8.92
C PRO A 340 -17.99 -21.38 10.37
N ASN A 341 -16.88 -21.77 11.02
CA ASN A 341 -16.60 -21.40 12.41
C ASN A 341 -15.20 -20.79 12.50
N VAL A 342 -15.12 -19.50 12.77
CA VAL A 342 -13.87 -18.72 12.79
C VAL A 342 -13.81 -17.87 14.06
N THR A 343 -12.68 -17.88 14.74
CA THR A 343 -12.36 -16.91 15.79
C THR A 343 -10.94 -16.39 15.55
N THR A 344 -10.84 -15.10 15.26
CA THR A 344 -9.56 -14.45 15.06
C THR A 344 -9.38 -13.31 16.03
N LYS A 345 -8.17 -13.17 16.58
CA LYS A 345 -7.84 -12.13 17.55
C LYS A 345 -6.51 -11.49 17.18
N VAL A 346 -6.40 -10.17 17.30
CA VAL A 346 -5.15 -9.43 17.10
C VAL A 346 -4.83 -8.53 18.28
N LEU A 347 -3.55 -8.50 18.66
CA LEU A 347 -2.99 -7.63 19.68
C LEU A 347 -1.90 -6.75 19.03
N SER A 348 -2.06 -5.43 19.09
CA SER A 348 -1.04 -4.47 18.68
C SER A 348 -0.07 -4.25 19.84
N CYS A 349 1.07 -4.93 19.80
CA CYS A 349 2.08 -4.97 20.85
C CYS A 349 3.01 -3.76 20.74
N LYS A 350 3.12 -2.96 21.82
CA LYS A 350 4.01 -1.81 21.91
C LYS A 350 5.42 -2.25 22.28
N THR A 351 6.41 -1.88 21.47
CA THR A 351 7.82 -2.22 21.64
C THR A 351 8.72 -0.99 21.53
N ASN A 352 10.03 -1.12 21.80
CA ASN A 352 10.99 -0.04 21.67
C ASN A 352 11.73 -0.06 20.31
N LEU A 353 10.97 -0.29 19.24
CA LEU A 353 11.40 -0.20 17.85
C LEU A 353 10.72 0.99 17.17
N PRO A 354 11.22 1.49 16.03
CA PRO A 354 10.52 2.52 15.27
C PRO A 354 9.05 2.14 15.06
N PRO A 355 8.10 3.11 15.11
CA PRO A 355 6.70 2.83 14.87
C PRO A 355 6.51 2.18 13.51
N ASN A 356 6.04 0.92 13.48
CA ASN A 356 5.78 0.20 12.24
C ASN A 356 4.57 0.80 11.53
N THR A 357 4.59 0.78 10.19
CA THR A 357 3.64 1.52 9.37
C THR A 357 3.04 0.68 8.24
N ALA A 358 2.22 1.32 7.41
CA ALA A 358 1.67 0.74 6.21
C ALA A 358 2.77 0.18 5.29
N PHE A 359 2.54 -1.01 4.76
CA PHE A 359 3.27 -1.58 3.65
C PHE A 359 2.28 -2.33 2.76
N ARG A 360 2.48 -2.28 1.44
CA ARG A 360 1.66 -2.92 0.39
C ARG A 360 1.02 -4.22 0.86
N GLY A 361 -0.33 -4.29 0.86
CA GLY A 361 -1.13 -5.39 1.44
C GLY A 361 -1.66 -5.14 2.86
N PHE A 362 -1.08 -4.19 3.63
CA PHE A 362 -1.62 -3.57 4.85
C PHE A 362 -2.13 -4.57 5.92
N GLY A 363 -1.36 -5.62 6.25
CA GLY A 363 -1.77 -6.65 7.21
C GLY A 363 -2.43 -7.88 6.58
N GLY A 364 -3.01 -7.77 5.38
CA GLY A 364 -3.56 -8.91 4.64
C GLY A 364 -2.53 -10.03 4.41
N PRO A 365 -1.30 -9.73 3.93
CA PRO A 365 -0.28 -10.76 3.73
C PRO A 365 0.05 -11.55 4.99
N GLN A 366 0.13 -10.89 6.14
CA GLN A 366 0.43 -11.55 7.42
C GLN A 366 -0.71 -12.49 7.83
N GLY A 367 -1.98 -12.07 7.69
CA GLY A 367 -3.13 -12.93 7.96
C GLY A 367 -3.18 -14.14 7.03
N MET A 368 -2.94 -13.93 5.73
CA MET A 368 -2.94 -15.01 4.74
C MET A 368 -1.80 -16.01 4.97
N PHE A 369 -0.61 -15.55 5.35
CA PHE A 369 0.52 -16.43 5.65
C PHE A 369 0.18 -17.43 6.79
N VAL A 370 -0.58 -17.01 7.79
CA VAL A 370 -0.96 -17.89 8.93
C VAL A 370 -1.93 -18.99 8.49
N ILE A 371 -2.99 -18.68 7.74
CA ILE A 371 -3.94 -19.70 7.28
C ILE A 371 -3.30 -20.66 6.28
N GLU A 372 -2.46 -20.17 5.36
CA GLU A 372 -1.74 -21.04 4.42
C GLU A 372 -0.76 -21.96 5.17
N SER A 373 -0.11 -21.48 6.23
CA SER A 373 0.73 -22.30 7.10
C SER A 373 -0.07 -23.40 7.83
N ALA A 374 -1.25 -23.05 8.33
CA ALA A 374 -2.15 -24.00 8.98
C ALA A 374 -2.61 -25.11 8.01
N ILE A 375 -2.97 -24.73 6.78
CA ILE A 375 -3.37 -25.68 5.73
C ILE A 375 -2.17 -26.56 5.30
N ALA A 376 -0.98 -25.97 5.13
CA ALA A 376 0.23 -26.72 4.77
C ALA A 376 0.60 -27.74 5.87
N LYS A 377 0.51 -27.37 7.15
CA LYS A 377 0.74 -28.29 8.28
C LYS A 377 -0.28 -29.42 8.28
N ALA A 378 -1.56 -29.10 8.15
CA ALA A 378 -2.63 -30.11 8.09
C ALA A 378 -2.43 -31.09 6.93
N ALA A 379 -2.13 -30.60 5.74
CA ALA A 379 -1.87 -31.43 4.57
C ALA A 379 -0.65 -32.35 4.76
N HIS A 380 0.41 -31.83 5.39
CA HIS A 380 1.62 -32.60 5.69
C HIS A 380 1.32 -33.73 6.62
N GLU A 381 0.63 -33.50 7.73
CA GLU A 381 0.32 -34.47 8.77
C GLU A 381 -0.70 -35.53 8.30
N ILE A 382 -1.67 -35.16 7.47
CA ILE A 382 -2.64 -36.07 6.88
C ILE A 382 -2.00 -36.87 5.73
N GLY A 383 -0.93 -36.38 5.11
CA GLY A 383 -0.25 -37.02 3.98
C GLY A 383 -0.92 -36.76 2.62
N VAL A 384 -1.58 -35.62 2.45
CA VAL A 384 -2.23 -35.20 1.20
C VAL A 384 -1.51 -34.00 0.58
N PRO A 385 -1.63 -33.74 -0.73
CA PRO A 385 -1.15 -32.49 -1.33
C PRO A 385 -1.89 -31.29 -0.73
N THR A 386 -1.17 -30.20 -0.41
CA THR A 386 -1.74 -28.97 0.16
C THR A 386 -2.89 -28.44 -0.68
N ARG A 387 -2.75 -28.47 -2.02
CA ARG A 387 -3.80 -28.00 -2.95
C ARG A 387 -5.13 -28.75 -2.81
N THR A 388 -5.13 -29.98 -2.29
CA THR A 388 -6.37 -30.74 -2.09
C THR A 388 -7.25 -30.09 -1.02
N ILE A 389 -6.64 -29.64 0.07
CA ILE A 389 -7.37 -28.91 1.13
C ILE A 389 -7.75 -27.52 0.64
N GLN A 390 -6.84 -26.82 -0.06
CA GLN A 390 -7.12 -25.50 -0.63
C GLN A 390 -8.34 -25.55 -1.58
N GLU A 391 -8.31 -26.41 -2.60
CA GLU A 391 -9.36 -26.56 -3.61
C GLU A 391 -10.73 -26.92 -2.98
N ALA A 392 -10.73 -27.78 -1.97
CA ALA A 392 -11.94 -28.21 -1.28
C ALA A 392 -12.66 -27.08 -0.54
N ASN A 393 -11.95 -26.03 -0.16
CA ASN A 393 -12.46 -24.97 0.74
C ASN A 393 -12.55 -23.58 0.09
N LEU A 394 -12.32 -23.46 -1.23
CA LEU A 394 -12.42 -22.17 -1.92
C LEU A 394 -13.80 -21.53 -1.75
N LEU A 395 -13.80 -20.22 -1.54
CA LEU A 395 -15.01 -19.39 -1.46
C LEU A 395 -15.94 -19.60 -2.65
N ASP A 396 -17.22 -19.55 -2.36
CA ASP A 396 -18.31 -19.62 -3.34
C ASP A 396 -19.24 -18.40 -3.23
N GLU A 397 -20.08 -18.22 -4.23
CA GLU A 397 -21.08 -17.16 -4.24
C GLU A 397 -22.04 -17.30 -3.04
N ASN A 398 -22.27 -16.20 -2.32
CA ASN A 398 -23.07 -16.07 -1.11
C ASN A 398 -22.44 -16.65 0.18
N ASP A 399 -21.21 -17.11 0.16
CA ASP A 399 -20.48 -17.39 1.39
C ASP A 399 -20.34 -16.12 2.25
N THR A 400 -20.27 -16.31 3.56
CA THR A 400 -20.19 -15.19 4.51
C THR A 400 -18.80 -15.12 5.12
N PHE A 401 -18.15 -13.96 5.00
CA PHE A 401 -16.89 -13.69 5.70
C PHE A 401 -17.08 -13.52 7.20
N SER A 402 -16.04 -13.74 8.01
CA SER A 402 -16.07 -13.64 9.47
C SER A 402 -16.59 -12.28 9.98
N TYR A 403 -16.46 -11.22 9.19
CA TYR A 403 -16.95 -9.88 9.47
C TYR A 403 -18.37 -9.60 8.92
N GLY A 404 -19.08 -10.62 8.44
CA GLY A 404 -20.49 -10.56 8.06
C GLY A 404 -20.78 -10.09 6.64
N GLN A 405 -19.80 -9.68 5.84
CA GLN A 405 -20.01 -9.39 4.43
C GLN A 405 -20.29 -10.68 3.66
N ILE A 406 -21.31 -10.64 2.79
CA ILE A 406 -21.62 -11.75 1.88
C ILE A 406 -20.74 -11.61 0.64
N ALA A 407 -20.08 -12.70 0.27
CA ALA A 407 -19.25 -12.76 -0.93
C ALA A 407 -20.14 -12.69 -2.20
N LYS A 408 -19.80 -11.78 -3.10
CA LYS A 408 -20.50 -11.54 -4.35
C LYS A 408 -19.54 -11.42 -5.51
N LYS A 409 -19.93 -11.90 -6.69
CA LYS A 409 -19.09 -11.96 -7.89
C LYS A 409 -17.77 -12.66 -7.56
N VAL A 410 -17.89 -13.87 -6.99
CA VAL A 410 -16.76 -14.63 -6.48
C VAL A 410 -16.03 -15.34 -7.62
N GLU A 411 -14.73 -15.05 -7.77
CA GLU A 411 -13.88 -15.62 -8.83
C GLU A 411 -12.81 -16.58 -8.28
N ALA A 412 -12.88 -16.95 -7.00
CA ALA A 412 -11.87 -17.82 -6.37
C ALA A 412 -11.75 -19.17 -7.08
N LYS A 413 -12.87 -19.88 -7.31
CA LYS A 413 -12.90 -21.13 -8.07
C LYS A 413 -12.55 -20.95 -9.54
N ASN A 414 -12.98 -19.85 -10.16
CA ASN A 414 -12.69 -19.56 -11.56
C ASN A 414 -11.18 -19.36 -11.79
N THR A 415 -10.53 -18.52 -10.97
CA THR A 415 -9.07 -18.31 -11.07
C THR A 415 -8.28 -19.57 -10.80
N TRP A 416 -8.73 -20.41 -9.83
CA TRP A 416 -8.11 -21.69 -9.51
C TRP A 416 -8.22 -22.69 -10.66
N HIS A 417 -9.44 -22.93 -11.18
CA HIS A 417 -9.66 -23.86 -12.28
C HIS A 417 -9.00 -23.39 -13.59
N SER A 418 -9.02 -22.08 -13.84
CA SER A 418 -8.31 -21.51 -14.99
C SER A 418 -6.81 -21.74 -14.88
N ALA A 419 -6.20 -21.50 -13.72
CA ALA A 419 -4.78 -21.79 -13.49
C ALA A 419 -4.47 -23.30 -13.65
N LYS A 420 -5.33 -24.17 -13.11
CA LYS A 420 -5.20 -25.63 -13.23
C LYS A 420 -5.19 -26.08 -14.67
N ASN A 421 -6.10 -25.55 -15.49
CA ASN A 421 -6.28 -26.00 -16.87
C ASN A 421 -5.23 -25.37 -17.82
N ILE A 422 -5.02 -24.05 -17.73
CA ILE A 422 -4.11 -23.31 -18.64
C ILE A 422 -2.68 -23.78 -18.45
N PHE A 423 -2.25 -23.97 -17.21
CA PHE A 423 -0.88 -24.35 -16.90
C PHE A 423 -0.65 -25.84 -16.75
N ASN A 424 -1.68 -26.67 -16.95
CA ASN A 424 -1.63 -28.12 -16.83
C ASN A 424 -0.91 -28.59 -15.54
N ILE A 425 -1.56 -28.36 -14.42
CA ILE A 425 -1.00 -28.58 -13.08
C ILE A 425 -0.49 -30.01 -12.90
N GLU A 426 -1.24 -31.00 -13.39
CA GLU A 426 -0.88 -32.41 -13.29
C GLU A 426 0.47 -32.69 -13.99
N ALA A 427 0.71 -32.11 -15.14
CA ALA A 427 1.98 -32.24 -15.84
C ALA A 427 3.13 -31.54 -15.10
N LEU A 428 2.89 -30.38 -14.50
CA LEU A 428 3.88 -29.67 -13.67
C LEU A 428 4.28 -30.50 -12.44
N GLU A 429 3.32 -31.06 -11.72
CA GLU A 429 3.57 -31.89 -10.55
C GLU A 429 4.33 -33.17 -10.91
N GLN A 430 3.93 -33.84 -12.01
CA GLN A 430 4.63 -35.02 -12.53
C GLN A 430 6.08 -34.70 -12.92
N ALA A 431 6.32 -33.54 -13.54
CA ALA A 431 7.66 -33.10 -13.90
C ALA A 431 8.53 -32.83 -12.66
N VAL A 432 7.98 -32.21 -11.61
CA VAL A 432 8.65 -31.98 -10.33
C VAL A 432 8.97 -33.31 -9.65
N GLU A 433 8.03 -34.25 -9.61
CA GLU A 433 8.22 -35.57 -9.01
C GLU A 433 9.27 -36.36 -9.75
N ALA A 434 9.22 -36.42 -11.09
CA ALA A 434 10.20 -37.11 -11.92
C ALA A 434 11.61 -36.49 -11.74
N PHE A 435 11.71 -35.16 -11.68
CA PHE A 435 12.98 -34.49 -11.40
C PHE A 435 13.54 -34.91 -10.04
N ASN A 436 12.72 -34.91 -8.99
CA ASN A 436 13.12 -35.25 -7.63
C ASN A 436 13.57 -36.72 -7.47
N LYS A 437 12.96 -37.64 -8.22
CA LYS A 437 13.38 -39.04 -8.27
C LYS A 437 14.76 -39.20 -8.90
N ASN A 438 15.08 -38.43 -9.92
CA ASN A 438 16.30 -38.56 -10.70
C ASN A 438 17.48 -37.70 -10.20
N ASN A 439 17.28 -36.85 -9.21
CA ASN A 439 18.29 -35.95 -8.65
C ASN A 439 18.43 -36.15 -7.15
N THR A 440 19.67 -36.26 -6.66
CA THR A 440 19.99 -36.44 -5.24
C THR A 440 20.31 -35.13 -4.54
N SER A 441 21.02 -34.22 -5.22
CA SER A 441 21.52 -32.94 -4.66
C SER A 441 20.71 -31.72 -5.07
N LEU A 442 19.84 -31.83 -6.07
CA LEU A 442 18.89 -30.80 -6.46
C LEU A 442 17.48 -31.29 -6.20
N LYS A 443 16.64 -30.46 -5.61
CA LYS A 443 15.22 -30.78 -5.40
C LYS A 443 14.33 -29.63 -5.84
N LYS A 444 13.20 -29.98 -6.43
CA LYS A 444 12.16 -29.02 -6.85
C LYS A 444 11.00 -29.04 -5.89
N GLY A 445 10.39 -27.87 -5.73
CA GLY A 445 9.12 -27.71 -5.03
C GLY A 445 8.13 -26.93 -5.89
N ILE A 446 6.85 -27.23 -5.70
CA ILE A 446 5.73 -26.53 -6.31
C ILE A 446 4.72 -26.16 -5.22
N ALA A 447 4.14 -24.98 -5.30
CA ALA A 447 3.10 -24.52 -4.40
C ALA A 447 2.06 -23.67 -5.12
N PHE A 448 0.86 -23.63 -4.54
CA PHE A 448 -0.29 -22.88 -5.02
C PHE A 448 -0.63 -21.78 -4.01
N MET A 449 -0.97 -20.60 -4.52
CA MET A 449 -1.36 -19.47 -3.69
C MET A 449 -2.61 -18.80 -4.26
N PRO A 450 -3.81 -19.19 -3.81
CA PRO A 450 -5.03 -18.45 -4.10
C PRO A 450 -5.08 -17.20 -3.22
N ILE A 451 -5.64 -16.13 -3.76
CA ILE A 451 -5.83 -14.88 -3.02
C ILE A 451 -7.25 -14.35 -3.16
N THR A 452 -7.76 -13.76 -2.08
CA THR A 452 -8.96 -12.93 -2.06
C THR A 452 -8.66 -11.67 -1.27
N PHE A 453 -8.75 -10.50 -1.90
CA PHE A 453 -8.39 -9.24 -1.28
C PHE A 453 -9.49 -8.19 -1.42
N GLY A 454 -9.98 -7.66 -0.29
CA GLY A 454 -11.02 -6.64 -0.24
C GLY A 454 -10.47 -5.24 -0.54
N ILE A 455 -11.16 -4.51 -1.41
CA ILE A 455 -10.77 -3.17 -1.89
C ILE A 455 -11.64 -2.11 -1.27
N SER A 456 -11.08 -1.31 -0.39
CA SER A 456 -11.51 -0.05 0.24
C SER A 456 -10.60 0.27 1.42
N PHE A 457 -10.60 1.50 1.89
CA PHE A 457 -10.16 1.79 3.26
C PHE A 457 -11.10 1.10 4.26
N THR A 458 -10.57 0.42 5.27
CA THR A 458 -11.37 -0.22 6.33
C THR A 458 -12.08 0.81 7.21
N ASN A 459 -11.48 1.99 7.37
CA ASN A 459 -12.17 3.18 7.87
C ASN A 459 -13.07 3.75 6.75
N THR A 460 -14.31 3.27 6.68
CA THR A 460 -15.21 3.51 5.55
C THR A 460 -15.44 4.98 5.18
N PRO A 461 -15.45 5.98 6.12
CA PRO A 461 -15.51 7.40 5.78
C PRO A 461 -14.36 7.91 4.90
N MET A 462 -13.21 7.21 4.86
CA MET A 462 -12.08 7.61 4.00
C MET A 462 -12.30 7.29 2.52
N ASN A 463 -13.32 6.53 2.15
CA ASN A 463 -13.53 6.12 0.77
C ASN A 463 -14.22 7.22 -0.05
N HIS A 464 -13.52 8.34 -0.24
CA HIS A 464 -13.97 9.47 -1.06
C HIS A 464 -12.78 10.18 -1.73
N ALA A 465 -13.04 10.87 -2.82
CA ALA A 465 -12.07 11.73 -3.50
C ALA A 465 -12.75 12.91 -4.22
N ARG A 466 -11.92 13.84 -4.71
CA ARG A 466 -12.35 14.98 -5.51
C ARG A 466 -11.51 15.13 -6.77
N ALA A 467 -12.11 15.72 -7.81
CA ALA A 467 -11.42 16.12 -9.02
C ALA A 467 -11.88 17.49 -9.46
N LEU A 468 -10.94 18.32 -9.92
CA LEU A 468 -11.17 19.61 -10.55
C LEU A 468 -10.72 19.51 -12.00
N VAL A 469 -11.61 19.82 -12.95
CA VAL A 469 -11.36 19.74 -14.38
C VAL A 469 -11.60 21.10 -15.02
N HIS A 470 -10.65 21.58 -15.82
CA HIS A 470 -10.73 22.82 -16.59
C HIS A 470 -10.62 22.51 -18.08
N ILE A 471 -11.47 23.11 -18.90
CA ILE A 471 -11.31 23.15 -20.36
C ILE A 471 -10.81 24.54 -20.72
N TYR A 472 -9.64 24.62 -21.35
CA TYR A 472 -9.06 25.87 -21.83
C TYR A 472 -9.65 26.27 -23.19
N LEU A 473 -9.48 27.56 -23.58
CA LEU A 473 -10.12 28.09 -24.79
C LEU A 473 -9.62 27.45 -26.09
N ASP A 474 -8.43 26.88 -26.08
CA ASP A 474 -7.87 26.15 -27.21
C ASP A 474 -8.36 24.68 -27.27
N GLY A 475 -9.22 24.27 -26.32
CA GLY A 475 -9.76 22.93 -26.21
C GLY A 475 -8.86 21.95 -25.44
N SER A 476 -7.72 22.36 -24.93
CA SER A 476 -6.92 21.54 -24.02
C SER A 476 -7.58 21.44 -22.64
N VAL A 477 -7.20 20.44 -21.85
CA VAL A 477 -7.85 20.12 -20.55
C VAL A 477 -6.81 19.99 -19.45
N GLY A 478 -7.07 20.63 -18.31
CA GLY A 478 -6.31 20.48 -17.06
C GLY A 478 -7.10 19.66 -16.04
N ILE A 479 -6.44 18.72 -15.38
CA ILE A 479 -7.02 17.87 -14.33
C ILE A 479 -6.22 18.03 -13.05
N SER A 480 -6.90 18.26 -11.93
CA SER A 480 -6.32 18.15 -10.58
C SER A 480 -7.09 17.12 -9.78
N THR A 481 -6.38 16.18 -9.18
CA THR A 481 -6.94 15.14 -8.30
C THR A 481 -6.14 15.00 -7.02
N ALA A 482 -6.64 14.22 -6.05
CA ALA A 482 -5.88 13.82 -4.87
C ALA A 482 -5.02 12.57 -5.12
N ALA A 483 -5.05 12.00 -6.31
CA ALA A 483 -4.22 10.87 -6.67
C ALA A 483 -2.75 11.29 -6.73
N VAL A 484 -1.92 10.67 -5.90
CA VAL A 484 -0.48 10.85 -5.92
C VAL A 484 0.16 9.78 -6.81
N GLU A 485 0.96 10.22 -7.80
CA GLU A 485 1.76 9.33 -8.65
C GLU A 485 3.00 8.86 -7.88
N MET A 486 3.15 7.54 -7.75
CA MET A 486 4.28 6.91 -7.06
C MET A 486 4.90 5.74 -7.86
N GLY A 487 4.67 5.74 -9.20
CA GLY A 487 5.11 4.71 -10.12
C GLY A 487 4.02 3.74 -10.57
N GLN A 488 2.79 3.84 -10.03
CA GLN A 488 1.67 2.97 -10.36
C GLN A 488 0.88 3.40 -11.63
N GLY A 489 1.25 4.53 -12.25
CA GLY A 489 0.64 5.01 -13.49
C GLY A 489 -0.75 5.61 -13.33
N VAL A 490 -1.10 6.10 -12.14
CA VAL A 490 -2.42 6.70 -11.88
C VAL A 490 -2.65 7.95 -12.71
N ASN A 491 -1.62 8.77 -12.96
CA ASN A 491 -1.70 9.95 -13.81
C ASN A 491 -2.19 9.59 -15.22
N THR A 492 -1.61 8.56 -15.84
CA THR A 492 -2.01 8.06 -17.15
C THR A 492 -3.48 7.63 -17.15
N LYS A 493 -3.93 6.91 -16.12
CA LYS A 493 -5.34 6.47 -15.99
C LYS A 493 -6.31 7.64 -15.86
N MET A 494 -5.97 8.69 -15.10
CA MET A 494 -6.80 9.90 -14.99
C MET A 494 -6.91 10.64 -16.32
N MET A 495 -5.81 10.78 -17.05
CA MET A 495 -5.80 11.41 -18.36
C MET A 495 -6.61 10.61 -19.40
N GLN A 496 -6.53 9.27 -19.37
CA GLN A 496 -7.35 8.38 -20.22
C GLN A 496 -8.85 8.62 -20.02
N ILE A 497 -9.31 8.71 -18.78
CA ILE A 497 -10.73 8.95 -18.46
C ILE A 497 -11.22 10.24 -19.13
N ALA A 498 -10.47 11.33 -19.02
CA ALA A 498 -10.86 12.59 -19.63
C ALA A 498 -10.76 12.56 -21.16
N ALA A 499 -9.71 11.95 -21.73
CA ALA A 499 -9.55 11.79 -23.17
C ALA A 499 -10.75 11.06 -23.79
N ASP A 500 -11.21 9.99 -23.15
CA ASP A 500 -12.35 9.21 -23.61
C ASP A 500 -13.67 10.00 -23.50
N VAL A 501 -13.91 10.64 -22.36
CA VAL A 501 -15.17 11.37 -22.12
C VAL A 501 -15.32 12.56 -23.07
N PHE A 502 -14.24 13.32 -23.30
CA PHE A 502 -14.25 14.45 -24.22
C PHE A 502 -14.00 14.04 -25.68
N SER A 503 -13.57 12.80 -25.90
CA SER A 503 -13.18 12.26 -27.21
C SER A 503 -12.12 13.11 -27.93
N ILE A 504 -11.07 13.46 -27.20
CA ILE A 504 -9.89 14.23 -27.63
C ILE A 504 -8.61 13.43 -27.44
N PRO A 505 -7.53 13.73 -28.18
CA PRO A 505 -6.23 13.10 -27.97
C PRO A 505 -5.71 13.33 -26.55
N ILE A 506 -5.05 12.31 -25.98
CA ILE A 506 -4.53 12.37 -24.60
C ILE A 506 -3.45 13.43 -24.43
N GLU A 507 -2.75 13.78 -25.50
CA GLU A 507 -1.73 14.83 -25.55
C GLU A 507 -2.30 16.25 -25.31
N LYS A 508 -3.62 16.41 -25.45
CA LYS A 508 -4.34 17.66 -25.11
C LYS A 508 -4.72 17.74 -23.63
N ILE A 509 -4.36 16.74 -22.85
CA ILE A 509 -4.72 16.68 -21.43
C ILE A 509 -3.45 16.80 -20.58
N LYS A 510 -3.48 17.68 -19.60
CA LYS A 510 -2.45 17.82 -18.58
C LYS A 510 -3.03 17.42 -17.22
N ILE A 511 -2.30 16.55 -16.48
CA ILE A 511 -2.56 16.37 -15.07
C ILE A 511 -1.63 17.27 -14.26
N GLU A 512 -2.20 17.99 -13.31
CA GLU A 512 -1.48 18.87 -12.40
C GLU A 512 -0.90 18.08 -11.22
N THR A 513 0.11 18.66 -10.54
CA THR A 513 0.61 18.11 -9.27
C THR A 513 -0.52 17.98 -8.25
N THR A 514 -0.42 17.01 -7.34
CA THR A 514 -1.40 16.90 -6.25
C THR A 514 -1.16 18.00 -5.23
N ASN A 515 -2.14 18.90 -5.07
CA ASN A 515 -1.97 20.12 -4.28
C ASN A 515 -3.23 20.42 -3.46
N THR A 516 -3.04 20.71 -2.17
CA THR A 516 -4.15 20.93 -1.22
C THR A 516 -4.94 22.23 -1.46
N THR A 517 -4.44 23.17 -2.24
CA THR A 517 -5.20 24.38 -2.61
C THR A 517 -6.18 24.12 -3.76
N ARG A 518 -5.90 23.14 -4.62
CA ARG A 518 -6.77 22.74 -5.73
C ARG A 518 -7.74 21.62 -5.31
N VAL A 519 -7.25 20.66 -4.52
CA VAL A 519 -8.04 19.51 -4.09
C VAL A 519 -7.81 19.27 -2.59
N ALA A 520 -8.69 19.77 -1.77
CA ALA A 520 -8.59 19.74 -0.32
C ALA A 520 -9.41 18.61 0.31
N ASN A 521 -9.07 18.22 1.56
CA ASN A 521 -9.82 17.30 2.43
C ASN A 521 -10.05 15.93 1.77
N THR A 522 -8.99 15.32 1.28
CA THR A 522 -9.02 14.02 0.61
C THR A 522 -8.23 12.98 1.37
N SER A 523 -8.54 11.72 1.11
CA SER A 523 -7.81 10.58 1.64
C SER A 523 -6.46 10.39 0.94
N PRO A 524 -5.50 9.70 1.55
CA PRO A 524 -4.21 9.42 0.93
C PRO A 524 -4.34 8.47 -0.27
N SER A 525 -3.30 8.44 -1.12
CA SER A 525 -3.18 7.44 -2.18
C SER A 525 -2.75 6.09 -1.62
N ALA A 526 -3.74 5.30 -1.17
CA ALA A 526 -3.55 4.03 -0.48
C ALA A 526 -4.73 3.06 -0.72
N ALA A 527 -4.75 1.93 -0.01
CA ALA A 527 -5.81 0.91 -0.01
C ALA A 527 -6.19 0.37 -1.39
N SER A 528 -5.30 0.48 -2.38
CA SER A 528 -5.51 0.12 -3.79
C SER A 528 -6.75 0.78 -4.43
N SER A 529 -7.33 1.80 -3.79
CA SER A 529 -8.57 2.46 -4.22
C SER A 529 -8.34 3.81 -4.91
N THR A 530 -7.09 4.27 -5.04
CA THR A 530 -6.75 5.60 -5.59
C THR A 530 -7.35 5.82 -6.98
N ALA A 531 -7.17 4.87 -7.89
CA ALA A 531 -7.71 4.97 -9.26
C ALA A 531 -9.24 4.94 -9.27
N ASP A 532 -9.87 4.14 -8.40
CA ASP A 532 -11.34 4.06 -8.31
C ASP A 532 -11.94 5.37 -7.82
N LEU A 533 -11.47 5.87 -6.68
CA LEU A 533 -12.01 7.07 -6.04
C LEU A 533 -11.80 8.32 -6.90
N ASN A 534 -10.55 8.57 -7.29
CA ASN A 534 -10.19 9.75 -8.08
C ASN A 534 -10.68 9.65 -9.53
N GLY A 535 -10.68 8.45 -10.11
CA GLY A 535 -11.22 8.19 -11.44
C GLY A 535 -12.72 8.43 -11.52
N LYS A 536 -13.49 7.97 -10.53
CA LYS A 536 -14.93 8.25 -10.43
C LYS A 536 -15.20 9.75 -10.30
N ALA A 537 -14.44 10.46 -9.45
CA ALA A 537 -14.57 11.92 -9.32
C ALA A 537 -14.24 12.63 -10.64
N THR A 538 -13.17 12.23 -11.33
CA THR A 538 -12.78 12.77 -12.65
C THR A 538 -13.87 12.51 -13.69
N LEU A 539 -14.38 11.28 -13.75
CA LEU A 539 -15.47 10.90 -14.67
C LEU A 539 -16.73 11.75 -14.44
N MET A 540 -17.10 11.99 -13.18
CA MET A 540 -18.25 12.84 -12.82
C MET A 540 -18.04 14.28 -13.28
N ALA A 541 -16.86 14.87 -13.04
CA ALA A 541 -16.56 16.23 -13.48
C ALA A 541 -16.58 16.37 -15.01
N CYS A 542 -15.94 15.45 -15.73
CA CYS A 542 -15.91 15.43 -17.18
C CYS A 542 -17.31 15.28 -17.78
N ASN A 543 -18.14 14.37 -17.26
CA ASN A 543 -19.50 14.16 -17.73
C ASN A 543 -20.38 15.42 -17.51
N ALA A 544 -20.26 16.10 -16.37
CA ALA A 544 -20.98 17.34 -16.11
C ALA A 544 -20.62 18.44 -17.12
N LEU A 545 -19.35 18.56 -17.48
CA LEU A 545 -18.89 19.49 -18.54
C LEU A 545 -19.43 19.11 -19.91
N VAL A 546 -19.41 17.83 -20.27
CA VAL A 546 -19.97 17.33 -21.54
C VAL A 546 -21.47 17.64 -21.66
N GLU A 547 -22.25 17.44 -20.61
CA GLU A 547 -23.69 17.75 -20.67
C GLU A 547 -23.96 19.25 -20.87
N ARG A 548 -23.16 20.15 -20.26
CA ARG A 548 -23.21 21.60 -20.53
C ARG A 548 -22.86 21.93 -21.97
N LEU A 549 -21.80 21.34 -22.50
CA LEU A 549 -21.36 21.55 -23.87
C LEU A 549 -22.39 21.02 -24.89
N LYS A 550 -23.05 19.93 -24.61
CA LYS A 550 -24.14 19.41 -25.44
C LYS A 550 -25.34 20.37 -25.54
N ILE A 551 -25.66 21.08 -24.46
CA ILE A 551 -26.71 22.11 -24.47
C ILE A 551 -26.29 23.25 -25.44
N VAL A 552 -25.05 23.72 -25.36
CA VAL A 552 -24.53 24.75 -26.27
C VAL A 552 -24.58 24.29 -27.72
N ALA A 553 -24.15 23.05 -27.98
CA ALA A 553 -24.20 22.47 -29.34
C ALA A 553 -25.64 22.29 -29.85
N SER A 554 -26.57 21.89 -28.97
CA SER A 554 -27.98 21.74 -29.28
C SER A 554 -28.62 23.05 -29.77
N GLU A 555 -28.32 24.14 -29.07
CA GLU A 555 -28.84 25.46 -29.47
C GLU A 555 -28.20 25.95 -30.79
N ASP A 556 -26.90 25.74 -30.97
CA ASP A 556 -26.20 26.15 -32.19
C ASP A 556 -26.60 25.36 -33.43
N LEU A 557 -26.76 24.06 -33.30
CA LEU A 557 -27.07 23.13 -34.38
C LEU A 557 -28.58 22.89 -34.56
N LYS A 558 -29.41 23.48 -33.69
CA LYS A 558 -30.88 23.28 -33.66
C LYS A 558 -31.25 21.81 -33.62
N ALA A 559 -30.56 21.03 -32.80
CA ALA A 559 -30.75 19.59 -32.63
C ALA A 559 -31.10 19.25 -31.16
N SER A 560 -31.72 18.10 -30.91
CA SER A 560 -32.00 17.66 -29.54
C SER A 560 -30.70 17.32 -28.82
N VAL A 561 -30.54 17.68 -27.53
CA VAL A 561 -29.39 17.36 -26.69
C VAL A 561 -29.12 15.84 -26.68
N LYS A 562 -30.15 15.01 -26.74
CA LYS A 562 -30.05 13.54 -26.76
C LYS A 562 -29.40 12.99 -28.03
N ASP A 563 -29.48 13.72 -29.13
CA ASP A 563 -28.93 13.32 -30.42
C ASP A 563 -27.48 13.74 -30.61
N ILE A 564 -26.96 14.54 -29.65
CA ILE A 564 -25.59 15.10 -29.71
C ILE A 564 -24.62 14.17 -28.98
N THR A 565 -23.54 13.83 -29.68
CA THR A 565 -22.38 13.10 -29.13
C THR A 565 -21.07 13.82 -29.53
N LEU A 566 -20.05 13.68 -28.69
CA LEU A 566 -18.70 14.11 -28.98
C LEU A 566 -17.91 12.89 -29.49
N LYS A 567 -17.24 13.03 -30.60
CA LYS A 567 -16.39 11.99 -31.17
C LYS A 567 -15.32 12.62 -32.04
N GLU A 568 -14.06 12.14 -31.88
CA GLU A 568 -12.92 12.54 -32.73
C GLU A 568 -12.82 14.07 -32.88
N GLU A 569 -12.80 14.77 -31.73
CA GLU A 569 -12.73 16.24 -31.65
C GLU A 569 -13.85 16.99 -32.43
N SER A 570 -15.00 16.38 -32.60
CA SER A 570 -16.11 16.94 -33.36
C SER A 570 -17.44 16.64 -32.70
N VAL A 571 -18.43 17.48 -32.99
CA VAL A 571 -19.82 17.25 -32.58
C VAL A 571 -20.53 16.42 -33.64
N TYR A 572 -21.23 15.40 -33.20
CA TYR A 572 -22.07 14.53 -34.05
C TYR A 572 -23.54 14.67 -33.67
N ILE A 573 -24.43 14.63 -34.66
CA ILE A 573 -25.91 14.56 -34.52
C ILE A 573 -26.37 13.24 -35.09
N ASN A 574 -27.02 12.38 -34.30
CA ASN A 574 -27.48 11.07 -34.73
C ASN A 574 -26.38 10.26 -35.46
N ASN A 575 -25.15 10.24 -34.89
CA ASN A 575 -23.94 9.60 -35.43
C ASN A 575 -23.42 10.20 -36.76
N LYS A 576 -23.92 11.35 -37.21
CA LYS A 576 -23.41 12.07 -38.39
C LYS A 576 -22.55 13.26 -37.91
N LYS A 577 -21.33 13.39 -38.42
CA LYS A 577 -20.43 14.50 -38.12
C LYS A 577 -21.07 15.82 -38.57
N SER A 578 -21.12 16.78 -37.65
CA SER A 578 -21.53 18.15 -37.94
C SER A 578 -20.32 19.02 -38.35
N ALA A 579 -20.58 20.27 -38.73
CA ALA A 579 -19.51 21.22 -39.01
C ALA A 579 -18.84 21.77 -37.72
N LEU A 580 -19.44 21.56 -36.54
CA LEU A 580 -18.97 22.09 -35.27
C LEU A 580 -17.85 21.21 -34.69
N THR A 581 -16.67 21.75 -34.61
CA THR A 581 -15.49 21.14 -33.99
C THR A 581 -15.50 21.30 -32.49
N TRP A 582 -14.67 20.52 -31.77
CA TRP A 582 -14.46 20.63 -30.32
C TRP A 582 -14.03 22.04 -29.91
N THR A 583 -13.01 22.61 -30.57
CA THR A 583 -12.47 23.93 -30.24
C THR A 583 -13.50 25.05 -30.49
N GLU A 584 -14.26 24.93 -31.58
CA GLU A 584 -15.35 25.90 -31.87
C GLU A 584 -16.49 25.80 -30.84
N LEU A 585 -16.84 24.56 -30.41
CA LEU A 585 -17.84 24.36 -29.35
C LEU A 585 -17.39 25.02 -28.04
N VAL A 586 -16.12 24.82 -27.63
CA VAL A 586 -15.54 25.45 -26.44
C VAL A 586 -15.58 26.97 -26.53
N SER A 587 -15.19 27.53 -27.69
CA SER A 587 -15.26 28.97 -27.94
C SER A 587 -16.70 29.51 -27.85
N LYS A 588 -17.67 28.84 -28.44
CA LYS A 588 -19.09 29.18 -28.35
C LYS A 588 -19.61 29.13 -26.92
N ALA A 589 -19.22 28.12 -26.16
CA ALA A 589 -19.58 27.97 -24.75
C ALA A 589 -19.05 29.19 -23.93
N MET A 590 -17.83 29.62 -24.17
CA MET A 590 -17.25 30.78 -23.49
C MET A 590 -18.01 32.06 -23.86
N LEU A 591 -18.32 32.29 -25.15
CA LEU A 591 -19.09 33.44 -25.58
C LEU A 591 -20.50 33.49 -24.98
N LYS A 592 -21.09 32.34 -24.73
CA LYS A 592 -22.35 32.20 -24.00
C LYS A 592 -22.21 32.23 -22.48
N ARG A 593 -21.00 32.45 -21.97
CA ARG A 593 -20.68 32.49 -20.54
C ARG A 593 -21.05 31.18 -19.81
N VAL A 594 -20.87 30.05 -20.47
CA VAL A 594 -21.04 28.70 -19.87
C VAL A 594 -19.74 28.32 -19.16
N ALA A 595 -19.86 27.81 -17.93
CA ALA A 595 -18.71 27.41 -17.13
C ALA A 595 -17.97 26.22 -17.78
N LEU A 596 -16.67 26.39 -18.02
CA LEU A 596 -15.75 25.40 -18.58
C LEU A 596 -14.91 24.71 -17.47
N THR A 597 -15.36 24.83 -16.23
CA THR A 597 -14.72 24.26 -15.05
C THR A 597 -15.76 23.50 -14.22
N GLU A 598 -15.34 22.35 -13.66
CA GLU A 598 -16.17 21.56 -12.75
C GLU A 598 -15.33 20.96 -11.62
N ASN A 599 -15.90 20.95 -10.41
CA ASN A 599 -15.37 20.26 -9.25
C ASN A 599 -16.37 19.18 -8.84
N ALA A 600 -15.94 17.91 -8.86
CA ALA A 600 -16.80 16.80 -8.46
C ALA A 600 -16.24 16.09 -7.21
N HIS A 601 -17.15 15.58 -6.40
CA HIS A 601 -16.86 14.76 -5.23
C HIS A 601 -17.52 13.39 -5.38
N TYR A 602 -16.74 12.34 -5.23
CA TYR A 602 -17.21 10.95 -5.21
C TYR A 602 -16.99 10.36 -3.82
N ALA A 603 -17.97 9.61 -3.34
CA ALA A 603 -17.87 8.76 -2.15
C ALA A 603 -18.42 7.37 -2.50
N THR A 604 -17.70 6.32 -2.14
CA THR A 604 -18.10 4.93 -2.41
C THR A 604 -19.42 4.63 -1.70
N PRO A 605 -20.49 4.25 -2.43
CA PRO A 605 -21.77 3.96 -1.81
C PRO A 605 -21.77 2.60 -1.10
N GLU A 606 -22.76 2.39 -0.22
CA GLU A 606 -23.14 1.11 0.39
C GLU A 606 -22.13 0.47 1.35
N ILE A 607 -20.89 0.97 1.43
CA ILE A 607 -19.90 0.43 2.37
C ILE A 607 -20.15 0.95 3.79
N HIS A 608 -20.02 0.07 4.77
CA HIS A 608 -20.16 0.39 6.19
C HIS A 608 -19.50 -0.67 7.06
N PHE A 609 -19.05 -0.29 8.25
CA PHE A 609 -18.56 -1.22 9.25
C PHE A 609 -18.86 -0.71 10.66
N ASP A 610 -19.53 -1.54 11.48
CA ASP A 610 -19.84 -1.26 12.86
C ASP A 610 -18.75 -1.88 13.77
N LYS A 611 -17.83 -1.06 14.23
CA LYS A 611 -16.71 -1.49 15.09
C LYS A 611 -17.16 -2.01 16.47
N THR A 612 -18.40 -1.70 16.91
CA THR A 612 -18.91 -2.19 18.18
C THR A 612 -19.40 -3.63 18.09
N LYS A 613 -19.81 -4.06 16.89
CA LYS A 613 -20.27 -5.42 16.57
C LYS A 613 -19.24 -6.23 15.80
N GLU A 614 -18.18 -5.57 15.30
CA GLU A 614 -17.18 -6.11 14.39
C GLU A 614 -17.83 -6.79 13.16
N LYS A 615 -18.86 -6.12 12.61
CA LYS A 615 -19.66 -6.60 11.48
C LYS A 615 -19.99 -5.47 10.52
N GLY A 616 -20.09 -5.82 9.24
CA GLY A 616 -20.49 -4.88 8.22
C GLY A 616 -20.16 -5.33 6.79
N HIS A 617 -20.15 -4.35 5.89
CA HIS A 617 -19.80 -4.47 4.48
C HIS A 617 -18.71 -3.43 4.17
N PRO A 618 -17.44 -3.65 4.62
CA PRO A 618 -16.40 -2.64 4.51
C PRO A 618 -15.82 -2.52 3.11
N PHE A 619 -15.89 -3.56 2.28
CA PHE A 619 -15.25 -3.58 0.96
C PHE A 619 -16.24 -3.36 -0.17
N ALA A 620 -15.88 -2.49 -1.11
CA ALA A 620 -16.64 -2.25 -2.32
C ALA A 620 -16.70 -3.50 -3.22
N TYR A 621 -15.59 -4.23 -3.31
CA TYR A 621 -15.46 -5.49 -4.04
C TYR A 621 -14.21 -6.25 -3.59
N HIS A 622 -14.07 -7.48 -4.09
CA HIS A 622 -12.88 -8.29 -3.89
C HIS A 622 -12.16 -8.58 -5.21
N VAL A 623 -10.83 -8.65 -5.13
CA VAL A 623 -9.92 -9.12 -6.19
C VAL A 623 -9.56 -10.57 -5.90
N TYR A 624 -9.54 -11.39 -6.93
CA TYR A 624 -9.22 -12.82 -6.84
C TYR A 624 -8.04 -13.15 -7.76
N GLY A 625 -7.34 -14.21 -7.43
CA GLY A 625 -6.32 -14.76 -8.29
C GLY A 625 -5.71 -16.03 -7.73
N THR A 626 -4.96 -16.74 -8.57
CA THR A 626 -4.24 -17.95 -8.19
C THR A 626 -2.86 -17.95 -8.83
N ALA A 627 -1.82 -18.16 -8.03
CA ALA A 627 -0.44 -18.32 -8.49
C ALA A 627 0.06 -19.74 -8.27
N ILE A 628 0.94 -20.19 -9.16
CA ILE A 628 1.67 -21.45 -9.08
C ILE A 628 3.14 -21.13 -9.11
N THR A 629 3.87 -21.43 -8.06
CA THR A 629 5.31 -21.16 -7.94
C THR A 629 6.09 -22.44 -7.99
N THR A 630 7.13 -22.50 -8.84
CA THR A 630 8.11 -23.61 -8.89
C THR A 630 9.50 -23.11 -8.52
N THR A 631 10.20 -23.86 -7.69
CA THR A 631 11.57 -23.57 -7.25
C THR A 631 12.47 -24.78 -7.34
N THR A 632 13.78 -24.55 -7.47
CA THR A 632 14.82 -25.56 -7.34
C THR A 632 15.78 -25.18 -6.22
N ILE A 633 16.06 -26.11 -5.31
CA ILE A 633 17.03 -25.95 -4.22
C ILE A 633 18.30 -26.76 -4.52
N ASP A 634 19.48 -26.15 -4.38
CA ASP A 634 20.75 -26.85 -4.22
C ASP A 634 20.88 -27.32 -2.78
N CYS A 635 20.62 -28.61 -2.57
CA CYS A 635 20.59 -29.19 -1.22
C CYS A 635 21.97 -29.22 -0.55
N MET A 636 23.08 -29.08 -1.30
CA MET A 636 24.43 -29.04 -0.75
C MET A 636 24.81 -27.66 -0.21
N ARG A 637 24.19 -26.59 -0.77
CA ARG A 637 24.50 -25.20 -0.45
C ARG A 637 23.39 -24.47 0.28
N GLY A 638 22.15 -24.98 0.21
CA GLY A 638 20.96 -24.27 0.72
C GLY A 638 20.51 -23.10 -0.16
N THR A 639 21.18 -22.88 -1.30
CA THR A 639 20.77 -21.84 -2.26
C THR A 639 19.61 -22.33 -3.12
N TYR A 640 18.83 -21.40 -3.66
CA TYR A 640 17.64 -21.74 -4.45
C TYR A 640 17.43 -20.74 -5.59
N GLU A 641 16.67 -21.19 -6.57
CA GLU A 641 16.21 -20.38 -7.70
C GLU A 641 14.72 -20.60 -7.92
N PHE A 642 14.00 -19.53 -8.23
CA PHE A 642 12.61 -19.62 -8.69
C PHE A 642 12.60 -19.84 -10.21
N GLU A 643 12.08 -20.98 -10.65
CA GLU A 643 12.05 -21.32 -12.08
C GLU A 643 10.89 -20.60 -12.77
N SER A 644 9.71 -20.64 -12.18
CA SER A 644 8.55 -19.96 -12.74
C SER A 644 7.55 -19.55 -11.66
N VAL A 645 6.86 -18.44 -11.94
CA VAL A 645 5.60 -18.10 -11.28
C VAL A 645 4.55 -17.89 -12.36
N LYS A 646 3.48 -18.65 -12.29
CA LYS A 646 2.36 -18.64 -13.23
C LYS A 646 1.12 -18.15 -12.51
N ILE A 647 0.50 -17.07 -13.01
CA ILE A 647 -0.56 -16.35 -12.32
C ILE A 647 -1.78 -16.25 -13.21
N VAL A 648 -2.95 -16.54 -12.67
CA VAL A 648 -4.25 -16.11 -13.21
C VAL A 648 -4.79 -15.03 -12.27
N HIS A 649 -5.00 -13.82 -12.81
CA HIS A 649 -5.39 -12.65 -12.03
C HIS A 649 -6.67 -12.00 -12.55
N ASP A 650 -7.53 -11.56 -11.64
CA ASP A 650 -8.79 -10.86 -11.93
C ASP A 650 -8.56 -9.33 -11.99
N TYR A 651 -8.35 -8.82 -13.19
CA TYR A 651 -8.25 -7.38 -13.47
C TYR A 651 -9.59 -6.68 -13.64
N GLY A 652 -10.71 -7.44 -13.69
CA GLY A 652 -11.93 -6.91 -14.27
C GLY A 652 -11.69 -6.48 -15.72
N LYS A 653 -12.12 -5.27 -16.08
CA LYS A 653 -11.81 -4.65 -17.37
C LYS A 653 -10.59 -3.74 -17.22
N SER A 654 -9.41 -4.22 -17.57
CA SER A 654 -8.17 -3.45 -17.46
C SER A 654 -8.27 -2.12 -18.22
N MET A 655 -7.83 -1.04 -17.59
CA MET A 655 -7.71 0.28 -18.21
C MET A 655 -6.40 0.42 -19.01
N SER A 656 -5.35 -0.28 -18.60
CA SER A 656 -4.05 -0.31 -19.27
C SER A 656 -3.31 -1.61 -18.93
N GLU A 657 -3.33 -2.55 -19.85
CA GLU A 657 -2.76 -3.89 -19.66
C GLU A 657 -1.27 -3.84 -19.26
N GLY A 658 -0.48 -2.96 -19.89
CA GLY A 658 0.95 -2.84 -19.59
C GLY A 658 1.23 -2.29 -18.19
N ILE A 659 0.43 -1.31 -17.70
CA ILE A 659 0.55 -0.78 -16.34
C ILE A 659 0.11 -1.86 -15.33
N ASP A 660 -1.01 -2.51 -15.58
CA ASP A 660 -1.57 -3.51 -14.67
C ASP A 660 -0.65 -4.74 -14.57
N LEU A 661 -0.09 -5.22 -15.68
CA LEU A 661 0.92 -6.29 -15.70
C LEU A 661 2.15 -5.91 -14.87
N GLY A 662 2.71 -4.72 -15.10
CA GLY A 662 3.87 -4.23 -14.34
C GLY A 662 3.60 -4.11 -12.83
N GLN A 663 2.35 -3.81 -12.43
CA GLN A 663 1.96 -3.80 -11.01
C GLN A 663 1.91 -5.22 -10.41
N VAL A 664 1.44 -6.21 -11.17
CA VAL A 664 1.43 -7.63 -10.73
C VAL A 664 2.85 -8.15 -10.56
N GLU A 665 3.71 -7.95 -11.56
CA GLU A 665 5.11 -8.40 -11.55
C GLU A 665 5.89 -7.74 -10.39
N GLY A 666 5.81 -6.41 -10.27
CA GLY A 666 6.51 -5.67 -9.21
C GLY A 666 6.04 -6.05 -7.81
N ALA A 667 4.75 -6.30 -7.60
CA ALA A 667 4.22 -6.73 -6.32
C ALA A 667 4.62 -8.17 -5.97
N LEU A 668 4.58 -9.07 -6.95
CA LEU A 668 5.06 -10.45 -6.80
C LEU A 668 6.51 -10.48 -6.29
N ILE A 669 7.40 -9.70 -6.91
CA ILE A 669 8.82 -9.68 -6.54
C ILE A 669 9.01 -9.14 -5.13
N GLN A 670 8.27 -8.09 -4.72
CA GLN A 670 8.29 -7.64 -3.32
C GLN A 670 7.81 -8.73 -2.36
N GLY A 671 6.77 -9.49 -2.73
CA GLY A 671 6.27 -10.61 -1.91
C GLY A 671 7.27 -11.76 -1.81
N ILE A 672 7.96 -12.10 -2.90
CA ILE A 672 9.04 -13.10 -2.90
C ILE A 672 10.18 -12.63 -1.98
N GLY A 673 10.60 -11.38 -2.09
CA GLY A 673 11.63 -10.80 -1.24
C GLY A 673 11.30 -10.92 0.24
N TRP A 674 10.08 -10.52 0.63
CA TRP A 674 9.60 -10.63 2.01
C TRP A 674 9.62 -12.06 2.55
N MET A 675 9.23 -13.01 1.73
CA MET A 675 9.14 -14.42 2.14
C MET A 675 10.47 -15.17 2.12
N THR A 676 11.51 -14.64 1.49
CA THR A 676 12.70 -15.44 1.19
C THR A 676 14.05 -14.82 1.58
N MET A 677 14.25 -13.51 1.44
CA MET A 677 15.57 -12.91 1.63
C MET A 677 15.61 -11.60 2.41
N GLU A 678 14.51 -10.87 2.45
CA GLU A 678 14.48 -9.58 3.14
C GLU A 678 14.34 -9.78 4.64
N GLU A 679 15.41 -9.52 5.40
CA GLU A 679 15.45 -9.74 6.83
C GLU A 679 15.76 -8.45 7.58
N ILE A 680 14.79 -7.96 8.34
CA ILE A 680 14.97 -6.88 9.31
C ILE A 680 15.51 -7.50 10.60
N ALA A 681 16.70 -7.10 10.99
CA ALA A 681 17.36 -7.59 12.19
C ALA A 681 17.66 -6.45 13.18
N TYR A 682 17.25 -6.63 14.42
CA TYR A 682 17.59 -5.77 15.55
C TYR A 682 18.43 -6.54 16.56
N ASN A 683 19.37 -5.88 17.23
CA ASN A 683 20.01 -6.46 18.39
C ASN A 683 19.10 -6.37 19.63
N LYS A 684 19.54 -6.99 20.74
CA LYS A 684 18.80 -6.98 22.01
C LYS A 684 18.56 -5.57 22.60
N ASP A 685 19.37 -4.59 22.19
CA ASP A 685 19.28 -3.20 22.65
C ASP A 685 18.41 -2.35 21.70
N GLY A 686 17.71 -2.96 20.74
CA GLY A 686 16.83 -2.30 19.79
C GLY A 686 17.52 -1.57 18.63
N LYS A 687 18.83 -1.75 18.46
CA LYS A 687 19.57 -1.16 17.34
C LYS A 687 19.39 -1.96 16.06
N LEU A 688 19.01 -1.28 14.98
CA LEU A 688 18.89 -1.90 13.65
C LEU A 688 20.27 -2.36 13.13
N LEU A 689 20.38 -3.63 12.78
CA LEU A 689 21.58 -4.23 12.19
C LEU A 689 21.54 -4.23 10.66
N SER A 690 20.36 -4.42 10.07
CA SER A 690 20.12 -4.32 8.63
C SER A 690 19.91 -2.85 8.20
N ASN A 691 20.91 -2.00 8.46
CA ASN A 691 20.82 -0.55 8.31
C ASN A 691 21.46 0.00 7.02
N ALA A 692 21.81 -0.86 6.08
CA ALA A 692 22.42 -0.49 4.81
C ALA A 692 22.06 -1.49 3.71
N LEU A 693 22.16 -1.09 2.43
CA LEU A 693 21.94 -1.98 1.29
C LEU A 693 22.87 -3.20 1.26
N SER A 694 24.01 -3.13 1.96
CA SER A 694 24.93 -4.27 2.12
C SER A 694 24.45 -5.30 3.14
N THR A 695 23.60 -4.90 4.08
CA THR A 695 23.12 -5.75 5.20
C THR A 695 21.62 -6.06 5.09
N TYR A 696 20.87 -5.34 4.27
CA TYR A 696 19.48 -5.63 3.92
C TYR A 696 19.39 -6.03 2.44
N LYS A 697 19.07 -7.30 2.18
CA LYS A 697 19.02 -7.84 0.83
C LYS A 697 17.62 -7.74 0.25
N VAL A 698 17.53 -7.20 -0.97
CA VAL A 698 16.30 -7.19 -1.78
C VAL A 698 16.51 -8.05 -3.01
N PRO A 699 15.44 -8.55 -3.65
CA PRO A 699 15.55 -9.25 -4.91
C PRO A 699 16.26 -8.40 -5.96
N ASP A 700 17.27 -8.97 -6.56
CA ASP A 700 17.99 -8.44 -7.72
C ASP A 700 17.58 -9.21 -9.00
N ILE A 701 18.19 -8.88 -10.14
CA ILE A 701 17.87 -9.52 -11.41
C ILE A 701 18.18 -11.04 -11.43
N PHE A 702 19.01 -11.54 -10.52
CA PHE A 702 19.34 -12.96 -10.40
C PHE A 702 18.41 -13.70 -9.42
N SER A 703 17.71 -12.97 -8.58
CA SER A 703 16.80 -13.51 -7.56
C SER A 703 15.34 -13.61 -8.04
N VAL A 704 15.01 -12.93 -9.17
CA VAL A 704 13.66 -12.98 -9.73
C VAL A 704 13.42 -14.34 -10.41
N PRO A 705 12.16 -14.80 -10.51
CA PRO A 705 11.82 -16.01 -11.25
C PRO A 705 12.30 -15.94 -12.71
N LYS A 706 12.84 -17.05 -13.23
CA LYS A 706 13.29 -17.12 -14.64
C LYS A 706 12.15 -16.85 -15.63
N THR A 707 10.92 -17.20 -15.22
CA THR A 707 9.72 -16.94 -16.01
C THR A 707 8.60 -16.46 -15.06
N VAL A 708 8.01 -15.33 -15.41
CA VAL A 708 6.75 -14.85 -14.83
C VAL A 708 5.72 -14.80 -15.95
N GLU A 709 4.63 -15.54 -15.77
CA GLU A 709 3.54 -15.62 -16.75
C GLU A 709 2.24 -15.20 -16.06
N VAL A 710 1.63 -14.11 -16.54
CA VAL A 710 0.40 -13.56 -15.95
C VAL A 710 -0.69 -13.58 -17.00
N ILE A 711 -1.79 -14.27 -16.71
CA ILE A 711 -2.95 -14.39 -17.58
C ILE A 711 -4.14 -13.72 -16.91
N PRO A 712 -4.82 -12.79 -17.59
CA PRO A 712 -6.07 -12.23 -17.09
C PRO A 712 -7.16 -13.29 -17.14
N VAL A 713 -7.98 -13.37 -16.07
CA VAL A 713 -9.26 -14.07 -16.14
C VAL A 713 -10.33 -13.14 -16.71
N GLU A 714 -11.11 -13.61 -17.64
CA GLU A 714 -12.24 -12.83 -18.18
C GLU A 714 -13.36 -12.74 -17.15
N THR A 715 -13.69 -11.53 -16.71
CA THR A 715 -14.77 -11.25 -15.79
C THR A 715 -15.59 -10.04 -16.25
N GLU A 716 -16.80 -9.91 -15.73
CA GLU A 716 -17.62 -8.70 -15.98
C GLU A 716 -17.06 -7.44 -15.31
N GLY A 717 -16.08 -7.61 -14.43
CA GLY A 717 -15.56 -6.54 -13.57
C GLY A 717 -16.56 -6.13 -12.49
N ASN A 718 -16.35 -4.97 -11.87
CA ASN A 718 -17.19 -4.49 -10.80
C ASN A 718 -17.66 -3.04 -11.04
N ASP A 719 -18.95 -2.77 -10.88
CA ASP A 719 -19.55 -1.45 -11.10
C ASP A 719 -19.10 -0.41 -10.04
N MET A 720 -18.62 -0.87 -8.87
CA MET A 720 -18.05 0.00 -7.83
C MET A 720 -16.67 0.51 -8.22
N ALA A 721 -15.94 -0.21 -9.06
CA ALA A 721 -14.65 0.22 -9.59
C ALA A 721 -14.81 1.18 -10.78
N ILE A 722 -13.75 1.95 -11.07
CA ILE A 722 -13.74 2.83 -12.24
C ILE A 722 -13.76 1.98 -13.52
N LEU A 723 -14.70 2.27 -14.43
CA LEU A 723 -14.83 1.62 -15.74
C LEU A 723 -14.85 0.08 -15.68
N LYS A 724 -15.37 -0.50 -14.58
CA LYS A 724 -15.40 -1.94 -14.30
C LYS A 724 -14.02 -2.60 -14.23
N SER A 725 -12.94 -1.85 -13.98
CA SER A 725 -11.63 -2.40 -13.67
C SER A 725 -11.62 -3.06 -12.28
N LYS A 726 -10.50 -3.63 -11.89
CA LYS A 726 -10.22 -4.04 -10.51
C LYS A 726 -8.83 -3.60 -10.09
N ALA A 727 -8.64 -3.40 -8.81
CA ALA A 727 -7.39 -2.90 -8.24
C ALA A 727 -6.25 -3.92 -8.36
N VAL A 728 -5.05 -3.44 -8.69
CA VAL A 728 -3.83 -4.24 -8.83
C VAL A 728 -2.69 -3.76 -7.92
N GLY A 729 -2.97 -2.78 -7.04
CA GLY A 729 -1.94 -2.18 -6.19
C GLY A 729 -1.38 -3.14 -5.16
N GLU A 730 -2.22 -3.72 -4.31
CA GLU A 730 -1.83 -4.56 -3.18
C GLU A 730 -2.00 -6.06 -3.43
N PRO A 731 -3.11 -6.55 -4.05
CA PRO A 731 -3.41 -7.98 -4.07
C PRO A 731 -2.29 -8.87 -4.61
N PRO A 732 -1.54 -8.50 -5.67
CA PRO A 732 -0.53 -9.39 -6.24
C PRO A 732 0.70 -9.64 -5.35
N LEU A 733 0.94 -8.83 -4.30
CA LEU A 733 2.02 -9.08 -3.35
C LEU A 733 1.87 -10.45 -2.69
N MET A 734 0.64 -10.86 -2.38
CA MET A 734 0.34 -12.12 -1.72
C MET A 734 0.75 -13.36 -2.52
N TYR A 735 0.89 -13.26 -3.84
CA TYR A 735 1.41 -14.38 -4.66
C TYR A 735 2.83 -14.80 -4.25
N GLY A 736 3.63 -13.85 -3.75
CA GLY A 736 4.97 -14.13 -3.22
C GLY A 736 4.98 -15.10 -2.02
N ILE A 737 3.86 -15.24 -1.30
CA ILE A 737 3.73 -16.23 -0.21
C ILE A 737 3.92 -17.65 -0.75
N GLY A 738 3.48 -17.92 -1.98
CA GLY A 738 3.69 -19.22 -2.65
C GLY A 738 5.16 -19.62 -2.77
N ALA A 739 6.08 -18.66 -2.86
CA ALA A 739 7.52 -18.93 -2.90
C ALA A 739 8.01 -19.62 -1.61
N TYR A 740 7.53 -19.19 -0.46
CA TYR A 740 7.85 -19.81 0.82
C TYR A 740 7.44 -21.29 0.87
N PHE A 741 6.21 -21.58 0.46
CA PHE A 741 5.69 -22.96 0.47
C PHE A 741 6.31 -23.85 -0.61
N ALA A 742 6.70 -23.28 -1.76
CA ALA A 742 7.46 -24.02 -2.76
C ALA A 742 8.83 -24.46 -2.23
N LEU A 743 9.53 -23.60 -1.48
CA LEU A 743 10.78 -23.95 -0.78
C LEU A 743 10.56 -25.03 0.27
N GLN A 744 9.50 -24.95 1.09
CA GLN A 744 9.13 -25.97 2.07
C GLN A 744 8.93 -27.35 1.40
N ASN A 745 8.23 -27.38 0.26
CA ASN A 745 7.98 -28.63 -0.47
C ASN A 745 9.27 -29.21 -1.10
N ALA A 746 10.20 -28.37 -1.55
CA ALA A 746 11.50 -28.82 -2.03
C ALA A 746 12.38 -29.38 -0.90
N ILE A 747 12.37 -28.74 0.29
CA ILE A 747 13.05 -29.26 1.49
C ILE A 747 12.48 -30.65 1.86
N LYS A 748 11.16 -30.80 1.90
CA LYS A 748 10.49 -32.08 2.18
C LYS A 748 10.86 -33.16 1.17
N ALA A 749 11.02 -32.82 -0.10
CA ALA A 749 11.44 -33.75 -1.14
C ALA A 749 12.88 -34.29 -0.92
N PHE A 750 13.74 -33.52 -0.24
CA PHE A 750 15.09 -33.96 0.17
C PHE A 750 15.05 -34.71 1.51
N ASN A 751 14.39 -34.14 2.52
CA ASN A 751 14.27 -34.66 3.87
C ASN A 751 12.80 -35.00 4.19
N PRO A 752 12.34 -36.24 3.96
CA PRO A 752 10.95 -36.66 4.24
C PRO A 752 10.52 -36.50 5.69
N ASN A 753 11.48 -36.47 6.63
CA ASN A 753 11.24 -36.34 8.06
C ASN A 753 11.30 -34.86 8.52
N TYR A 754 11.33 -33.92 7.59
CA TYR A 754 11.35 -32.51 7.90
C TYR A 754 10.08 -32.08 8.64
N ASP A 755 10.24 -31.62 9.87
CA ASP A 755 9.17 -30.95 10.63
C ASP A 755 9.02 -29.51 10.13
N MET A 756 7.87 -29.19 9.53
CA MET A 756 7.61 -27.89 8.93
C MET A 756 7.60 -26.78 9.99
N GLN A 757 8.49 -25.80 9.80
CA GLN A 757 8.57 -24.59 10.62
C GLN A 757 8.13 -23.40 9.76
N PHE A 758 7.25 -22.55 10.31
CA PHE A 758 6.69 -21.40 9.58
C PHE A 758 7.32 -20.08 10.08
N ASN A 759 8.56 -19.85 9.67
CA ASN A 759 9.39 -18.71 10.07
C ASN A 759 9.97 -18.01 8.83
N ALA A 760 9.25 -17.04 8.30
CA ALA A 760 9.67 -16.21 7.17
C ALA A 760 10.57 -15.03 7.62
N PRO A 761 11.56 -14.62 6.79
CA PRO A 761 11.91 -15.13 5.47
C PRO A 761 12.64 -16.47 5.51
N MET A 762 12.52 -17.25 4.42
CA MET A 762 13.23 -18.51 4.21
C MET A 762 14.59 -18.24 3.54
N THR A 763 15.53 -17.69 4.31
CA THR A 763 16.88 -17.39 3.82
C THR A 763 17.65 -18.65 3.43
N PRO A 764 18.70 -18.57 2.58
CA PRO A 764 19.53 -19.71 2.24
C PRO A 764 20.11 -20.44 3.47
N GLU A 765 20.44 -19.73 4.54
CA GLU A 765 20.86 -20.33 5.81
C GLU A 765 19.75 -21.19 6.42
N LYS A 766 18.52 -20.64 6.52
CA LYS A 766 17.35 -21.39 7.04
C LYS A 766 17.02 -22.60 6.18
N VAL A 767 17.14 -22.46 4.85
CA VAL A 767 16.98 -23.61 3.92
C VAL A 767 18.02 -24.68 4.23
N LEU A 768 19.31 -24.33 4.29
CA LEU A 768 20.39 -25.28 4.56
C LEU A 768 20.20 -25.98 5.91
N MET A 769 19.88 -25.24 6.95
CA MET A 769 19.64 -25.80 8.28
C MET A 769 18.43 -26.76 8.28
N SER A 770 17.37 -26.40 7.55
CA SER A 770 16.15 -27.24 7.45
C SER A 770 16.39 -28.55 6.68
N LEU A 771 17.24 -28.54 5.65
CA LEU A 771 17.59 -29.73 4.88
C LEU A 771 18.25 -30.83 5.74
N TYR A 772 19.08 -30.41 6.73
CA TYR A 772 19.90 -31.32 7.55
C TYR A 772 19.46 -31.43 9.02
N LYS A 773 18.39 -30.73 9.41
CA LYS A 773 17.84 -30.84 10.76
C LYS A 773 17.32 -32.28 10.95
N LYS A 774 17.86 -32.97 11.96
CA LYS A 774 17.29 -34.28 12.39
C LYS A 774 15.95 -34.00 13.09
N ALA A 775 14.97 -34.86 12.82
CA ALA A 775 13.67 -34.79 13.45
C ALA A 775 13.75 -34.92 14.99
#